data_dacb909962981a83819f0cd6f0fb5395
#
_entry.id   dacb909962981a83819f0cd6f0fb5395
#
_cell.length_a   1.000
_cell.length_b   1.000
_cell.length_c   1.000
_cell.angle_alpha   90.00
_cell.angle_beta   90.00
_cell.angle_gamma   90.00
#
_symmetry.space_group_name_H-M   'P 1'
#
loop_
_entity.id
_entity.type
_entity.pdbx_description
1 polymer ?
#
loop_
_entity_poly.entity_id
_entity_poly.type
_entity_poly.pdbx_seq_one_letter_code
_entity_poly.pdbx_strand_id
1 'polypeptide(L)'
;MTSTSITMKKKLCSWFCVFLLFLGFVSTGLSSAPSEPSTTQPCPLEGIEISGGSFRLLKDGQFLEYLCPSGYYPYPVKMRSCKPSGSWSVLQTRTKKIIKKAECKAIQCPGPEDFENGDFQPRKRFYNISEQIFFQCYDGYTLQGSANRICQPTGRWDGYTAICDDGAWHCKDPGIPIGTRKSGRQYRLEDSVIYHCGQGLTLQGSQRRTCMEDGSWSGTEPSCLDSFMYDTPDEVFAAFISSLTETIEGADAEDGYIPGEHQKRKIVLDPSGSMNMYLVLDASDSIGKNNFTGAKKCFASLIEKVASYGVKPRYAVVTYATEAKAVVKLSDEQSSDADWVTQQLEKIQYSDHQFKSGTNTKRALMMLYEMMILQESQNDINWNKTRHVIVLMTDGNYNMGGDPVAAIEQIREFLDIGKNRKNPRENYLDVYVFGIGPLVDQEKINALASKKDGERHVFKVKDMEDLERVFSLMIDESKALGLCGIAWGHQKSGRYERQPWHVTINVIRPSAGKETCKGSIVSEYFVLTAAHCFNVDDQAHSIKVDAGGIQNRQVDTVYIHPDYDINRKKAEGIPEFYDYDIALIKLKKKFTFSKDLRPICLPCTEATTRALRLPSKSTTCQQHEKELLPEKNVKALFVFDDKKALIQKEVHIKNGELKASCEGDALKAQGYEKIKHFSDVVTPRFLCTGGTLPYSDPNTCKGDSGGPLIIHKKSRFIQVGVISWGVVDVCKQPNIVIPPHARDFHINLFKILPWLREKLKDEDLDFL
;
A
#
# COMPACT_ATOMS: atom_id res chain seq x y z
N MET A 1 -35.74 59.00 -21.05
CA MET A 1 -36.85 59.59 -20.27
C MET A 1 -36.77 58.92 -18.89
N THR A 2 -36.39 59.74 -17.93
CA THR A 2 -36.61 59.87 -16.50
C THR A 2 -36.28 58.65 -15.66
N SER A 3 -35.19 58.52 -15.00
CA SER A 3 -34.62 59.29 -13.85
C SER A 3 -35.59 59.37 -12.64
N THR A 4 -35.27 58.73 -11.58
CA THR A 4 -35.24 59.37 -10.27
C THR A 4 -34.44 58.52 -9.25
N SER A 5 -33.37 59.12 -8.81
CA SER A 5 -32.53 58.87 -7.63
C SER A 5 -33.20 59.43 -6.37
N ILE A 6 -33.12 58.79 -5.22
CA ILE A 6 -33.19 59.49 -3.91
C ILE A 6 -32.15 58.89 -2.97
N THR A 7 -31.31 59.82 -2.52
CA THR A 7 -30.20 59.70 -1.55
C THR A 7 -30.63 60.08 -0.11
N MET A 8 -29.85 59.60 0.87
CA MET A 8 -29.51 60.17 2.19
C MET A 8 -30.49 59.96 3.37
N LYS A 9 -30.03 59.52 4.55
CA LYS A 9 -29.20 60.30 5.49
C LYS A 9 -28.63 59.47 6.66
N LYS A 10 -27.36 59.75 6.97
CA LYS A 10 -26.63 59.45 8.20
C LYS A 10 -27.28 60.15 9.41
N LYS A 11 -27.17 59.52 10.60
CA LYS A 11 -26.94 60.26 11.86
C LYS A 11 -26.04 59.47 12.79
N LEU A 12 -24.85 60.04 13.00
CA LEU A 12 -23.99 59.90 14.20
C LEU A 12 -24.69 60.56 15.39
N CYS A 13 -24.49 60.02 16.57
CA CYS A 13 -24.24 60.86 17.77
C CYS A 13 -23.45 60.04 18.80
N SER A 14 -22.32 60.61 19.12
CA SER A 14 -21.36 60.37 20.20
C SER A 14 -21.79 61.11 21.46
N TRP A 15 -21.38 60.64 22.66
CA TRP A 15 -20.94 61.41 23.83
C TRP A 15 -20.54 60.42 24.93
N PHE A 16 -19.35 60.26 25.27
CA PHE A 16 -18.32 60.87 26.15
C PHE A 16 -18.67 60.82 27.65
N CYS A 17 -17.80 60.11 28.38
CA CYS A 17 -17.09 60.38 29.64
C CYS A 17 -17.84 60.77 30.91
N VAL A 18 -17.48 60.17 32.05
CA VAL A 18 -16.59 60.74 33.08
C VAL A 18 -16.57 59.87 34.36
N PHE A 19 -15.43 59.44 34.80
CA PHE A 19 -14.73 59.39 36.10
C PHE A 19 -15.51 59.38 37.43
N LEU A 20 -15.24 58.47 38.36
CA LEU A 20 -14.33 58.59 39.52
C LEU A 20 -14.63 57.55 40.61
N LEU A 21 -13.62 56.83 41.02
CA LEU A 21 -13.17 56.43 42.36
C LEU A 21 -14.17 56.40 43.54
N PHE A 22 -14.27 55.21 44.21
CA PHE A 22 -13.91 55.17 45.65
C PHE A 22 -13.60 53.73 46.10
N LEU A 23 -12.61 53.62 46.95
CA LEU A 23 -12.04 52.52 47.65
C LEU A 23 -13.01 51.83 48.60
N GLY A 24 -12.89 50.52 48.75
CA GLY A 24 -13.48 49.79 49.86
C GLY A 24 -13.11 48.33 49.86
N PHE A 25 -12.15 47.96 50.65
CA PHE A 25 -11.73 46.60 51.00
C PHE A 25 -12.88 45.76 51.50
N VAL A 26 -13.02 44.52 50.97
CA VAL A 26 -13.19 43.36 51.83
C VAL A 26 -12.75 42.12 51.00
N SER A 27 -11.73 41.45 51.44
CA SER A 27 -11.25 40.14 50.99
C SER A 27 -12.21 39.05 51.45
N THR A 28 -12.78 38.34 50.50
CA THR A 28 -13.17 36.91 50.72
C THR A 28 -12.64 36.09 49.57
N GLY A 29 -11.63 35.29 49.91
CA GLY A 29 -11.07 34.33 49.01
C GLY A 29 -12.12 33.28 48.59
N LEU A 30 -12.39 33.21 47.29
CA LEU A 30 -12.92 32.04 46.67
C LEU A 30 -11.74 31.35 45.97
N SER A 31 -11.19 30.41 46.69
CA SER A 31 -10.33 29.36 46.21
C SER A 31 -11.06 28.67 45.06
N SER A 32 -10.61 28.90 43.82
CA SER A 32 -10.90 27.99 42.74
C SER A 32 -10.14 26.67 43.01
N ALA A 33 -10.86 25.69 43.52
CA ALA A 33 -10.36 24.35 43.61
C ALA A 33 -9.91 23.86 42.22
N PRO A 34 -8.73 23.25 42.09
CA PRO A 34 -8.38 22.55 40.85
C PRO A 34 -9.40 21.44 40.67
N SER A 35 -9.99 21.35 39.47
CA SER A 35 -10.81 20.22 39.08
C SER A 35 -9.99 18.94 39.30
N GLU A 36 -10.37 18.15 40.28
CA GLU A 36 -9.83 16.83 40.50
C GLU A 36 -9.94 16.03 39.20
N PRO A 37 -8.88 15.30 38.80
CA PRO A 37 -9.02 14.34 37.72
C PRO A 37 -10.08 13.33 38.19
N SER A 38 -11.10 13.09 37.37
CA SER A 38 -12.13 12.09 37.64
C SER A 38 -11.43 10.72 37.83
N THR A 39 -11.23 10.33 39.06
CA THR A 39 -10.77 8.98 39.42
C THR A 39 -11.90 8.03 39.03
N THR A 40 -11.84 7.48 37.80
CA THR A 40 -12.66 6.35 37.41
C THR A 40 -12.31 5.20 38.32
N GLN A 41 -13.28 4.76 39.11
CA GLN A 41 -13.12 3.62 40.04
C GLN A 41 -12.77 2.37 39.20
N PRO A 42 -11.66 1.66 39.49
CA PRO A 42 -11.29 0.46 38.72
C PRO A 42 -12.39 -0.60 38.83
N CYS A 43 -12.71 -1.22 37.70
CA CYS A 43 -13.69 -2.30 37.66
C CYS A 43 -13.16 -3.57 38.36
N PRO A 44 -14.01 -4.30 39.14
CA PRO A 44 -13.59 -5.51 39.86
C PRO A 44 -13.13 -6.61 38.90
N LEU A 45 -12.12 -7.37 39.33
CA LEU A 45 -11.58 -8.50 38.56
C LEU A 45 -12.28 -9.84 38.93
N GLU A 46 -13.24 -9.81 39.85
CA GLU A 46 -14.03 -10.99 40.19
C GLU A 46 -15.20 -11.20 39.20
N GLY A 47 -15.43 -12.45 38.82
CA GLY A 47 -16.55 -12.82 37.93
C GLY A 47 -16.39 -12.41 36.48
N ILE A 48 -15.17 -12.13 36.04
CA ILE A 48 -14.86 -11.74 34.63
C ILE A 48 -14.28 -12.89 33.79
N GLU A 49 -14.14 -14.09 34.39
CA GLU A 49 -13.54 -15.23 33.70
C GLU A 49 -14.41 -15.68 32.52
N ILE A 50 -13.77 -16.24 31.52
CA ILE A 50 -14.39 -16.92 30.38
C ILE A 50 -14.16 -18.44 30.47
N SER A 51 -15.21 -19.21 30.28
CA SER A 51 -15.10 -20.69 30.26
C SER A 51 -14.34 -21.14 28.99
N GLY A 52 -13.28 -21.92 29.18
CA GLY A 52 -12.49 -22.47 28.06
C GLY A 52 -11.49 -21.51 27.46
N GLY A 53 -11.21 -20.35 28.08
CA GLY A 53 -10.27 -19.35 27.59
C GLY A 53 -9.60 -18.55 28.69
N SER A 54 -9.03 -17.43 28.32
CA SER A 54 -8.40 -16.46 29.23
C SER A 54 -8.87 -15.04 28.92
N PHE A 55 -8.42 -14.07 29.68
CA PHE A 55 -8.68 -12.66 29.42
C PHE A 55 -7.42 -11.82 29.62
N ARG A 56 -7.40 -10.63 29.02
CA ARG A 56 -6.40 -9.59 29.29
C ARG A 56 -7.06 -8.23 29.46
N LEU A 57 -6.43 -7.38 30.26
CA LEU A 57 -6.84 -6.00 30.43
C LEU A 57 -6.10 -5.10 29.43
N LEU A 58 -6.79 -4.15 28.87
CA LEU A 58 -6.28 -3.16 27.91
C LEU A 58 -6.55 -1.74 28.41
N LYS A 59 -5.72 -0.78 28.02
CA LYS A 59 -5.83 0.65 28.38
C LYS A 59 -5.98 0.85 29.90
N ASP A 60 -5.03 0.36 30.68
CA ASP A 60 -5.00 0.52 32.15
C ASP A 60 -6.28 0.03 32.85
N GLY A 61 -6.85 -1.07 32.35
CA GLY A 61 -8.04 -1.67 32.93
C GLY A 61 -9.38 -1.10 32.45
N GLN A 62 -9.38 -0.18 31.48
CA GLN A 62 -10.62 0.35 30.91
C GLN A 62 -11.37 -0.65 30.02
N PHE A 63 -10.66 -1.63 29.43
CA PHE A 63 -11.24 -2.68 28.61
C PHE A 63 -10.75 -4.05 29.04
N LEU A 64 -11.65 -5.02 28.99
CA LEU A 64 -11.38 -6.43 29.17
C LEU A 64 -11.56 -7.14 27.83
N GLU A 65 -10.53 -7.82 27.32
CA GLU A 65 -10.60 -8.66 26.14
C GLU A 65 -10.56 -10.13 26.50
N TYR A 66 -11.52 -10.90 25.99
CA TYR A 66 -11.56 -12.34 26.11
C TYR A 66 -10.77 -13.02 25.00
N LEU A 67 -10.02 -14.06 25.35
CA LEU A 67 -9.15 -14.82 24.46
C LEU A 67 -9.57 -16.30 24.49
N CYS A 68 -9.83 -16.86 23.30
CA CYS A 68 -10.16 -18.28 23.14
C CYS A 68 -9.07 -19.03 22.36
N PRO A 69 -8.96 -20.35 22.54
CA PRO A 69 -8.08 -21.18 21.71
C PRO A 69 -8.45 -21.13 20.23
N SER A 70 -7.51 -21.56 19.36
CA SER A 70 -7.77 -21.66 17.91
C SER A 70 -9.00 -22.52 17.63
N GLY A 71 -9.83 -22.09 16.68
CA GLY A 71 -11.12 -22.73 16.35
C GLY A 71 -12.28 -22.36 17.27
N TYR A 72 -12.08 -21.45 18.24
CA TYR A 72 -13.13 -20.97 19.15
C TYR A 72 -13.18 -19.44 19.16
N TYR A 73 -14.34 -18.89 19.52
CA TYR A 73 -14.55 -17.45 19.65
C TYR A 73 -15.22 -17.11 20.99
N PRO A 74 -14.95 -15.92 21.57
CA PRO A 74 -15.58 -15.45 22.80
C PRO A 74 -17.06 -15.12 22.60
N TYR A 75 -17.93 -15.72 23.38
CA TYR A 75 -19.36 -15.49 23.36
C TYR A 75 -19.84 -14.99 24.74
N PRO A 76 -20.75 -14.02 24.85
CA PRO A 76 -21.49 -13.32 23.76
C PRO A 76 -20.74 -12.15 23.15
N VAL A 77 -19.63 -11.68 23.76
CA VAL A 77 -18.83 -10.54 23.33
C VAL A 77 -17.34 -10.83 23.47
N LYS A 78 -16.53 -10.25 22.59
CA LYS A 78 -15.06 -10.35 22.68
C LYS A 78 -14.48 -9.35 23.68
N MET A 79 -15.11 -8.17 23.84
CA MET A 79 -14.63 -7.11 24.71
C MET A 79 -15.72 -6.60 25.64
N ARG A 80 -15.32 -6.13 26.84
CA ARG A 80 -16.14 -5.40 27.79
C ARG A 80 -15.46 -4.08 28.14
N SER A 81 -16.22 -3.02 28.31
CA SER A 81 -15.74 -1.73 28.80
C SER A 81 -16.03 -1.55 30.27
N CYS A 82 -15.11 -0.96 31.01
CA CYS A 82 -15.33 -0.50 32.37
C CYS A 82 -16.11 0.83 32.32
N LYS A 83 -17.27 0.85 32.95
CA LYS A 83 -18.12 2.03 33.03
C LYS A 83 -17.60 2.99 34.10
N PRO A 84 -17.88 4.28 34.01
CA PRO A 84 -17.54 5.25 35.07
C PRO A 84 -18.10 4.89 36.46
N SER A 85 -19.15 4.05 36.50
CA SER A 85 -19.73 3.50 37.73
C SER A 85 -18.90 2.40 38.39
N GLY A 86 -17.70 2.07 37.89
CA GLY A 86 -16.87 0.96 38.40
C GLY A 86 -17.44 -0.42 38.07
N SER A 87 -18.28 -0.58 37.06
CA SER A 87 -18.86 -1.86 36.66
C SER A 87 -18.60 -2.19 35.20
N TRP A 88 -18.33 -3.49 34.92
CA TRP A 88 -18.15 -3.93 33.54
C TRP A 88 -19.44 -3.85 32.70
N SER A 89 -19.34 -3.54 31.43
CA SER A 89 -20.47 -3.62 30.49
C SER A 89 -21.07 -5.03 30.54
N VAL A 90 -22.39 -5.11 30.40
CA VAL A 90 -23.17 -6.36 30.53
C VAL A 90 -22.81 -7.34 29.42
N LEU A 91 -22.68 -8.62 29.75
CA LEU A 91 -22.60 -9.69 28.76
C LEU A 91 -23.97 -9.85 28.06
N GLN A 92 -24.11 -9.32 26.88
CA GLN A 92 -25.36 -9.28 26.16
C GLN A 92 -25.18 -9.74 24.73
N THR A 93 -26.11 -10.60 24.27
CA THR A 93 -26.18 -11.00 22.84
C THR A 93 -26.71 -9.86 21.98
N ARG A 94 -26.59 -9.96 20.68
CA ARG A 94 -27.22 -9.02 19.71
C ARG A 94 -28.74 -8.92 19.88
N THR A 95 -29.39 -10.01 20.23
CA THR A 95 -30.85 -10.03 20.51
C THR A 95 -31.17 -9.46 21.89
N LYS A 96 -30.24 -8.73 22.52
CA LYS A 96 -30.37 -8.09 23.85
C LYS A 96 -30.60 -9.08 25.02
N LYS A 97 -30.38 -10.38 24.81
CA LYS A 97 -30.44 -11.38 25.86
C LYS A 97 -29.18 -11.28 26.76
N ILE A 98 -29.38 -11.11 28.04
CA ILE A 98 -28.30 -11.05 29.04
C ILE A 98 -27.80 -12.46 29.30
N ILE A 99 -26.48 -12.64 29.28
CA ILE A 99 -25.77 -13.91 29.60
C ILE A 99 -25.01 -13.74 30.89
N LYS A 100 -25.06 -14.72 31.78
CA LYS A 100 -24.46 -14.65 33.10
C LYS A 100 -22.92 -14.84 33.07
N LYS A 101 -22.41 -15.68 32.18
CA LYS A 101 -20.98 -16.01 32.08
C LYS A 101 -20.52 -16.09 30.64
N ALA A 102 -19.33 -15.56 30.35
CA ALA A 102 -18.70 -15.69 29.05
C ALA A 102 -18.18 -17.11 28.81
N GLU A 103 -18.22 -17.59 27.57
CA GLU A 103 -17.72 -18.92 27.19
C GLU A 103 -17.05 -18.86 25.80
N CYS A 104 -16.05 -19.72 25.56
CA CYS A 104 -15.47 -19.93 24.26
C CYS A 104 -16.33 -20.93 23.48
N LYS A 105 -16.95 -20.48 22.38
CA LYS A 105 -17.74 -21.33 21.49
C LYS A 105 -16.93 -21.76 20.28
N ALA A 106 -17.15 -22.98 19.81
CA ALA A 106 -16.55 -23.47 18.57
C ALA A 106 -17.03 -22.63 17.38
N ILE A 107 -16.11 -22.32 16.48
CA ILE A 107 -16.40 -21.68 15.18
C ILE A 107 -17.10 -22.72 14.32
N GLN A 108 -18.25 -22.36 13.78
CA GLN A 108 -19.06 -23.19 12.89
C GLN A 108 -19.60 -22.34 11.77
N CYS A 109 -19.76 -22.93 10.58
CA CYS A 109 -20.45 -22.31 9.47
C CYS A 109 -21.96 -22.56 9.56
N PRO A 110 -22.83 -21.57 9.27
CA PRO A 110 -24.27 -21.79 9.17
C PRO A 110 -24.59 -22.71 8.01
N GLY A 111 -25.63 -23.54 8.12
CA GLY A 111 -26.18 -24.29 7.02
C GLY A 111 -27.08 -23.42 6.13
N PRO A 112 -27.37 -23.87 4.89
CA PRO A 112 -28.39 -23.24 4.06
C PRO A 112 -29.74 -23.30 4.77
N GLU A 113 -30.45 -22.17 4.77
CA GLU A 113 -31.82 -22.10 5.27
C GLU A 113 -32.84 -22.52 4.22
N ASP A 114 -32.48 -22.28 2.94
CA ASP A 114 -33.28 -22.63 1.75
C ASP A 114 -32.36 -22.85 0.55
N PHE A 115 -32.78 -23.68 -0.42
CA PHE A 115 -32.10 -23.87 -1.70
C PHE A 115 -33.15 -24.18 -2.77
N GLU A 116 -33.27 -23.33 -3.78
CA GLU A 116 -34.31 -23.43 -4.80
C GLU A 116 -33.85 -24.34 -5.95
N ASN A 117 -34.79 -25.08 -6.52
CA ASN A 117 -34.62 -25.91 -7.72
C ASN A 117 -33.55 -27.01 -7.60
N GLY A 118 -33.26 -27.44 -6.40
CA GLY A 118 -32.25 -28.46 -6.11
C GLY A 118 -32.26 -28.93 -4.67
N ASP A 119 -31.24 -29.73 -4.31
CA ASP A 119 -31.04 -30.24 -2.97
C ASP A 119 -29.56 -30.10 -2.56
N PHE A 120 -29.29 -30.22 -1.23
CA PHE A 120 -27.95 -30.17 -0.68
C PHE A 120 -27.75 -31.24 0.40
N GLN A 121 -26.53 -31.77 0.48
CA GLN A 121 -26.17 -32.81 1.46
C GLN A 121 -24.79 -32.53 2.07
N PRO A 122 -24.54 -32.92 3.34
CA PRO A 122 -25.52 -33.36 4.34
C PRO A 122 -26.35 -32.18 4.88
N ARG A 123 -27.61 -32.39 5.22
CA ARG A 123 -28.47 -31.35 5.79
C ARG A 123 -28.18 -31.17 7.29
N LYS A 124 -27.50 -30.05 7.62
CA LYS A 124 -27.19 -29.65 9.00
C LYS A 124 -27.49 -28.18 9.22
N ARG A 125 -27.81 -27.81 10.45
CA ARG A 125 -28.00 -26.41 10.83
C ARG A 125 -26.66 -25.67 10.96
N PHE A 126 -25.62 -26.37 11.44
CA PHE A 126 -24.25 -25.87 11.58
C PHE A 126 -23.26 -26.94 11.16
N TYR A 127 -22.16 -26.52 10.59
CA TYR A 127 -21.06 -27.36 10.11
C TYR A 127 -19.78 -26.97 10.81
N ASN A 128 -19.00 -27.97 11.22
CA ASN A 128 -17.68 -27.73 11.83
C ASN A 128 -16.66 -27.34 10.76
N ILE A 129 -15.55 -26.75 11.20
CA ILE A 129 -14.43 -26.43 10.33
C ILE A 129 -14.00 -27.67 9.54
N SER A 130 -13.72 -27.51 8.25
CA SER A 130 -13.38 -28.54 7.27
C SER A 130 -14.51 -29.48 6.85
N GLU A 131 -15.72 -29.37 7.42
CA GLU A 131 -16.88 -30.09 6.87
C GLU A 131 -17.30 -29.51 5.52
N GLN A 132 -17.82 -30.39 4.65
CA GLN A 132 -18.23 -30.06 3.29
C GLN A 132 -19.76 -30.14 3.13
N ILE A 133 -20.26 -29.35 2.19
CA ILE A 133 -21.63 -29.38 1.70
C ILE A 133 -21.63 -29.51 0.18
N PHE A 134 -22.51 -30.33 -0.35
CA PHE A 134 -22.65 -30.60 -1.78
C PHE A 134 -24.02 -30.14 -2.26
N PHE A 135 -24.07 -29.49 -3.42
CA PHE A 135 -25.30 -28.99 -4.06
C PHE A 135 -25.57 -29.75 -5.36
N GLN A 136 -26.82 -30.09 -5.60
CA GLN A 136 -27.26 -30.74 -6.81
C GLN A 136 -28.58 -30.12 -7.28
N CYS A 137 -28.68 -29.82 -8.57
CA CYS A 137 -29.92 -29.29 -9.18
C CYS A 137 -30.84 -30.42 -9.59
N TYR A 138 -32.16 -30.11 -9.60
CA TYR A 138 -33.15 -30.99 -10.20
C TYR A 138 -33.03 -30.99 -11.73
N ASP A 139 -33.60 -32.01 -12.36
CA ASP A 139 -33.60 -32.12 -13.82
C ASP A 139 -34.22 -30.87 -14.49
N GLY A 140 -33.56 -30.38 -15.52
CA GLY A 140 -33.95 -29.15 -16.23
C GLY A 140 -33.28 -27.86 -15.72
N TYR A 141 -32.54 -27.92 -14.62
CA TYR A 141 -31.80 -26.78 -14.08
C TYR A 141 -30.27 -26.98 -14.19
N THR A 142 -29.56 -25.92 -14.47
CA THR A 142 -28.10 -25.93 -14.57
C THR A 142 -27.47 -25.34 -13.30
N LEU A 143 -26.53 -26.05 -12.70
CA LEU A 143 -25.81 -25.57 -11.52
C LEU A 143 -24.80 -24.48 -11.92
N GLN A 144 -24.94 -23.30 -11.32
CA GLN A 144 -23.99 -22.20 -11.36
C GLN A 144 -23.36 -22.03 -9.95
N GLY A 145 -22.14 -21.49 -9.89
CA GLY A 145 -21.40 -21.38 -8.64
C GLY A 145 -20.67 -22.66 -8.24
N SER A 146 -20.49 -22.89 -6.93
CA SER A 146 -19.69 -24.04 -6.44
C SER A 146 -20.58 -25.22 -6.08
N ALA A 147 -20.34 -26.36 -6.74
CA ALA A 147 -21.05 -27.62 -6.48
C ALA A 147 -20.76 -28.20 -5.08
N ASN A 148 -19.59 -27.91 -4.53
CA ASN A 148 -19.22 -28.23 -3.16
C ASN A 148 -18.58 -27.02 -2.49
N ARG A 149 -18.76 -26.92 -1.18
CA ARG A 149 -18.17 -25.84 -0.36
C ARG A 149 -17.66 -26.41 0.95
N ILE A 150 -16.57 -25.83 1.47
CA ILE A 150 -15.89 -26.27 2.71
C ILE A 150 -15.98 -25.17 3.76
N CYS A 151 -16.37 -25.53 4.98
CA CYS A 151 -16.38 -24.60 6.10
C CYS A 151 -14.96 -24.20 6.51
N GLN A 152 -14.65 -22.91 6.41
CA GLN A 152 -13.32 -22.37 6.71
C GLN A 152 -13.14 -22.03 8.21
N PRO A 153 -11.90 -21.94 8.71
CA PRO A 153 -11.62 -21.52 10.09
C PRO A 153 -12.15 -20.12 10.45
N THR A 154 -12.49 -19.31 9.46
CA THR A 154 -13.12 -17.99 9.62
C THR A 154 -14.61 -18.07 9.94
N GLY A 155 -15.23 -19.25 9.90
CA GLY A 155 -16.67 -19.46 10.02
C GLY A 155 -17.44 -19.19 8.72
N ARG A 156 -16.74 -18.96 7.62
CA ARG A 156 -17.31 -18.73 6.27
C ARG A 156 -17.15 -19.97 5.40
N TRP A 157 -18.00 -20.07 4.42
CA TRP A 157 -17.88 -21.05 3.37
C TRP A 157 -16.93 -20.56 2.26
N ASP A 158 -16.10 -21.43 1.72
CA ASP A 158 -15.34 -21.14 0.51
C ASP A 158 -16.23 -21.15 -0.73
N GLY A 159 -15.67 -20.78 -1.89
CA GLY A 159 -16.36 -20.80 -3.18
C GLY A 159 -17.51 -19.78 -3.30
N TYR A 160 -18.38 -20.00 -4.29
CA TYR A 160 -19.47 -19.10 -4.69
C TYR A 160 -20.82 -19.68 -4.34
N THR A 161 -21.84 -18.81 -4.22
CA THR A 161 -23.23 -19.21 -4.01
C THR A 161 -23.68 -20.18 -5.11
N ALA A 162 -24.14 -21.37 -4.69
CA ALA A 162 -24.70 -22.36 -5.60
C ALA A 162 -26.10 -21.93 -6.03
N ILE A 163 -26.42 -22.03 -7.31
CA ILE A 163 -27.67 -21.59 -7.92
C ILE A 163 -28.10 -22.62 -8.94
N CYS A 164 -29.34 -23.04 -8.91
CA CYS A 164 -29.96 -23.87 -9.96
C CYS A 164 -30.85 -23.01 -10.84
N ASP A 165 -30.34 -22.66 -12.04
CA ASP A 165 -30.96 -21.72 -12.96
C ASP A 165 -31.41 -22.44 -14.25
N ASP A 166 -32.64 -22.15 -14.74
CA ASP A 166 -33.19 -22.63 -16.01
C ASP A 166 -32.97 -21.64 -17.17
N GLY A 167 -32.47 -20.44 -16.87
CA GLY A 167 -32.24 -19.37 -17.84
C GLY A 167 -33.52 -18.74 -18.43
N ALA A 168 -34.68 -18.97 -17.82
CA ALA A 168 -35.99 -18.53 -18.36
C ALA A 168 -36.33 -17.07 -18.10
N TRP A 169 -35.58 -16.38 -17.22
CA TRP A 169 -35.92 -15.04 -16.75
C TRP A 169 -35.07 -13.92 -17.42
N HIS A 170 -35.53 -12.67 -17.31
CA HIS A 170 -34.75 -11.49 -17.79
C HIS A 170 -33.44 -11.31 -17.03
N CYS A 171 -33.48 -11.33 -15.69
CA CYS A 171 -32.27 -11.44 -14.87
C CYS A 171 -32.07 -12.90 -14.46
N LYS A 172 -30.80 -13.31 -14.33
CA LYS A 172 -30.46 -14.64 -13.79
C LYS A 172 -30.96 -14.78 -12.36
N ASP A 173 -31.22 -16.01 -11.92
CA ASP A 173 -31.52 -16.24 -10.49
C ASP A 173 -30.38 -15.67 -9.63
N PRO A 174 -30.66 -14.75 -8.70
CA PRO A 174 -29.64 -14.13 -7.86
C PRO A 174 -29.16 -15.05 -6.71
N GLY A 175 -29.68 -16.27 -6.61
CA GLY A 175 -29.33 -17.26 -5.60
C GLY A 175 -29.78 -16.93 -4.17
N ILE A 176 -29.49 -17.89 -3.28
CA ILE A 176 -29.72 -17.75 -1.84
C ILE A 176 -28.36 -17.99 -1.13
N PRO A 177 -27.61 -16.93 -0.82
CA PRO A 177 -26.37 -17.07 -0.07
C PRO A 177 -26.60 -17.79 1.26
N ILE A 178 -25.68 -18.67 1.65
CA ILE A 178 -25.84 -19.48 2.88
C ILE A 178 -26.01 -18.57 4.11
N GLY A 179 -26.96 -18.92 4.96
CA GLY A 179 -27.34 -18.11 6.13
C GLY A 179 -28.35 -17.00 5.83
N THR A 180 -28.83 -16.90 4.56
CA THR A 180 -29.90 -15.98 4.15
C THR A 180 -31.20 -16.72 3.84
N ARG A 181 -32.29 -15.97 3.90
CA ARG A 181 -33.60 -16.33 3.30
C ARG A 181 -33.94 -15.30 2.23
N LYS A 182 -34.39 -15.74 1.07
CA LYS A 182 -34.82 -14.90 -0.05
C LYS A 182 -36.33 -14.85 -0.14
N SER A 183 -36.88 -13.66 -0.34
CA SER A 183 -38.29 -13.45 -0.70
C SER A 183 -38.36 -12.84 -2.09
N GLY A 184 -39.22 -13.35 -2.94
CA GLY A 184 -39.30 -13.01 -4.37
C GLY A 184 -38.79 -14.17 -5.24
N ARG A 185 -39.60 -14.61 -6.21
CA ARG A 185 -39.32 -15.77 -7.07
C ARG A 185 -39.49 -15.47 -8.55
N GLN A 186 -39.67 -14.20 -8.90
CA GLN A 186 -39.77 -13.73 -10.27
C GLN A 186 -38.61 -12.75 -10.52
N TYR A 187 -38.03 -12.85 -11.70
CA TYR A 187 -36.81 -12.12 -12.05
C TYR A 187 -36.96 -11.38 -13.38
N ARG A 188 -38.16 -10.80 -13.59
CA ARG A 188 -38.45 -9.92 -14.72
C ARG A 188 -37.83 -8.55 -14.47
N LEU A 189 -37.72 -7.74 -15.51
CA LEU A 189 -37.36 -6.35 -15.38
C LEU A 189 -38.15 -5.65 -14.27
N GLU A 190 -37.49 -4.93 -13.38
CA GLU A 190 -38.01 -4.21 -12.21
C GLU A 190 -38.51 -5.11 -11.05
N ASP A 191 -38.56 -6.44 -11.20
CA ASP A 191 -38.84 -7.31 -10.06
C ASP A 191 -37.75 -7.19 -8.98
N SER A 192 -38.15 -7.36 -7.73
CA SER A 192 -37.20 -7.23 -6.60
C SER A 192 -37.22 -8.48 -5.72
N VAL A 193 -36.03 -8.83 -5.23
CA VAL A 193 -35.84 -9.84 -4.20
C VAL A 193 -35.39 -9.19 -2.90
N ILE A 194 -35.81 -9.76 -1.77
CA ILE A 194 -35.46 -9.25 -0.45
C ILE A 194 -34.80 -10.38 0.35
N TYR A 195 -33.66 -10.07 0.95
CA TYR A 195 -32.88 -11.00 1.76
C TYR A 195 -32.96 -10.69 3.25
N HIS A 196 -33.07 -11.73 4.05
CA HIS A 196 -33.05 -11.66 5.51
C HIS A 196 -32.03 -12.64 6.05
N CYS A 197 -31.24 -12.22 7.04
CA CYS A 197 -30.30 -13.10 7.71
C CYS A 197 -31.00 -14.00 8.73
N GLY A 198 -30.46 -15.19 8.92
CA GLY A 198 -30.81 -16.10 10.02
C GLY A 198 -30.59 -15.43 11.38
N GLN A 199 -31.21 -16.02 12.41
CA GLN A 199 -31.20 -15.46 13.77
C GLN A 199 -29.76 -15.31 14.30
N GLY A 200 -29.38 -14.09 14.70
CA GLY A 200 -28.08 -13.76 15.27
C GLY A 200 -27.02 -13.34 14.27
N LEU A 201 -27.28 -13.42 12.97
CA LEU A 201 -26.41 -12.98 11.91
C LEU A 201 -26.72 -11.54 11.48
N THR A 202 -25.72 -10.82 10.97
CA THR A 202 -25.84 -9.46 10.45
C THR A 202 -25.68 -9.46 8.94
N LEU A 203 -26.52 -8.72 8.25
CA LEU A 203 -26.46 -8.57 6.81
C LEU A 203 -25.33 -7.61 6.41
N GLN A 204 -24.51 -8.06 5.48
CA GLN A 204 -23.55 -7.28 4.72
C GLN A 204 -23.95 -7.32 3.25
N GLY A 205 -23.85 -6.21 2.53
CA GLY A 205 -24.35 -6.10 1.17
C GLY A 205 -25.77 -5.50 1.13
N SER A 206 -26.56 -5.82 0.10
CA SER A 206 -27.87 -5.23 -0.15
C SER A 206 -29.00 -6.13 0.33
N GLN A 207 -29.86 -5.60 1.19
CA GLN A 207 -31.05 -6.32 1.64
C GLN A 207 -32.06 -6.52 0.51
N ARG A 208 -32.25 -5.50 -0.35
CA ARG A 208 -33.14 -5.53 -1.53
C ARG A 208 -32.29 -5.39 -2.79
N ARG A 209 -32.59 -6.23 -3.78
CA ARG A 209 -32.02 -6.14 -5.12
C ARG A 209 -33.12 -6.12 -6.15
N THR A 210 -32.98 -5.32 -7.18
CA THR A 210 -33.96 -5.13 -8.26
C THR A 210 -33.31 -5.51 -9.58
N CYS A 211 -34.03 -6.23 -10.42
CA CYS A 211 -33.63 -6.62 -11.76
C CYS A 211 -33.56 -5.39 -12.68
N MET A 212 -32.40 -5.14 -13.30
CA MET A 212 -32.13 -3.96 -14.11
C MET A 212 -32.33 -4.24 -15.62
N GLU A 213 -32.34 -3.18 -16.45
CA GLU A 213 -32.53 -3.28 -17.90
C GLU A 213 -31.46 -4.13 -18.60
N ASP A 214 -30.22 -4.13 -18.11
CA ASP A 214 -29.07 -4.87 -18.63
C ASP A 214 -29.03 -6.35 -18.20
N GLY A 215 -30.04 -6.82 -17.46
CA GLY A 215 -30.09 -8.17 -16.91
C GLY A 215 -29.28 -8.38 -15.65
N SER A 216 -28.61 -7.33 -15.11
CA SER A 216 -27.92 -7.36 -13.83
C SER A 216 -28.85 -7.09 -12.65
N TRP A 217 -28.37 -7.34 -11.43
CA TRP A 217 -29.08 -7.02 -10.20
C TRP A 217 -28.55 -5.74 -9.57
N SER A 218 -29.41 -4.84 -9.15
CA SER A 218 -29.00 -3.67 -8.38
C SER A 218 -28.35 -4.07 -7.06
N GLY A 219 -27.39 -3.26 -6.60
CA GLY A 219 -26.73 -3.45 -5.31
C GLY A 219 -25.76 -4.64 -5.26
N THR A 220 -25.21 -4.92 -4.09
CA THR A 220 -24.22 -5.97 -3.84
C THR A 220 -24.87 -7.25 -3.33
N GLU A 221 -24.39 -8.43 -3.75
CA GLU A 221 -24.80 -9.72 -3.22
C GLU A 221 -24.70 -9.73 -1.68
N PRO A 222 -25.77 -10.12 -0.96
CA PRO A 222 -25.75 -10.12 0.49
C PRO A 222 -24.99 -11.31 1.06
N SER A 223 -24.39 -11.12 2.23
CA SER A 223 -23.85 -12.17 3.09
C SER A 223 -24.31 -11.98 4.51
N CYS A 224 -24.50 -13.07 5.25
CA CYS A 224 -24.91 -13.05 6.64
C CYS A 224 -23.76 -13.46 7.55
N LEU A 225 -23.28 -12.54 8.38
CA LEU A 225 -22.05 -12.69 9.17
C LEU A 225 -22.34 -12.72 10.67
N ASP A 226 -21.63 -13.59 11.39
CA ASP A 226 -21.58 -13.53 12.85
C ASP A 226 -20.61 -12.44 13.33
N SER A 227 -20.74 -12.04 14.58
CA SER A 227 -19.96 -10.99 15.21
C SER A 227 -18.46 -11.30 15.28
N PHE A 228 -18.10 -12.57 15.35
CA PHE A 228 -16.70 -13.02 15.41
C PHE A 228 -16.02 -13.10 14.04
N MET A 229 -16.78 -13.05 12.94
CA MET A 229 -16.24 -13.14 11.58
C MET A 229 -15.53 -11.86 11.18
N TYR A 230 -14.33 -12.02 10.63
CA TYR A 230 -13.54 -10.96 10.00
C TYR A 230 -13.21 -11.37 8.58
N ASP A 231 -12.94 -10.37 7.75
CA ASP A 231 -12.40 -10.59 6.42
C ASP A 231 -10.91 -10.90 6.52
N THR A 232 -10.45 -11.89 5.79
CA THR A 232 -9.01 -12.16 5.66
C THR A 232 -8.35 -11.13 4.75
N PRO A 233 -7.05 -10.83 4.91
CA PRO A 233 -6.34 -9.93 4.00
C PRO A 233 -6.49 -10.30 2.52
N ASP A 234 -6.47 -11.60 2.19
CA ASP A 234 -6.62 -12.08 0.80
C ASP A 234 -8.05 -11.83 0.26
N GLU A 235 -9.10 -12.03 1.08
CA GLU A 235 -10.49 -11.74 0.67
C GLU A 235 -10.71 -10.23 0.47
N VAL A 236 -10.21 -9.40 1.42
CA VAL A 236 -10.28 -7.93 1.30
C VAL A 236 -9.54 -7.47 0.06
N PHE A 237 -8.33 -7.98 -0.12
CA PHE A 237 -7.50 -7.71 -1.26
C PHE A 237 -8.21 -8.05 -2.57
N ALA A 238 -8.69 -9.29 -2.75
CA ALA A 238 -9.35 -9.71 -3.98
C ALA A 238 -10.59 -8.85 -4.30
N ALA A 239 -11.43 -8.56 -3.30
CA ALA A 239 -12.65 -7.79 -3.50
C ALA A 239 -12.38 -6.29 -3.73
N PHE A 240 -11.48 -5.68 -2.95
CA PHE A 240 -11.15 -4.26 -3.08
C PHE A 240 -10.46 -3.97 -4.43
N ILE A 241 -9.60 -4.90 -4.87
CA ILE A 241 -8.88 -4.78 -6.13
C ILE A 241 -9.80 -4.90 -7.33
N SER A 242 -10.68 -5.92 -7.38
CA SER A 242 -11.58 -6.07 -8.53
C SER A 242 -12.42 -4.82 -8.73
N SER A 243 -12.97 -4.29 -7.65
CA SER A 243 -13.80 -3.09 -7.65
C SER A 243 -13.01 -1.84 -8.04
N LEU A 244 -11.82 -1.64 -7.46
CA LEU A 244 -10.98 -0.46 -7.77
C LEU A 244 -10.39 -0.51 -9.19
N THR A 245 -10.13 -1.70 -9.75
CA THR A 245 -9.67 -1.86 -11.13
C THR A 245 -10.72 -1.40 -12.13
N GLU A 246 -11.97 -1.77 -11.96
CA GLU A 246 -13.06 -1.28 -12.80
C GLU A 246 -13.20 0.25 -12.74
N THR A 247 -12.92 0.82 -11.57
CA THR A 247 -12.90 2.28 -11.38
C THR A 247 -11.76 2.95 -12.16
N ILE A 248 -10.63 2.29 -12.38
CA ILE A 248 -9.43 2.86 -12.97
C ILE A 248 -9.30 2.57 -14.47
N GLU A 249 -9.67 1.40 -14.94
CA GLU A 249 -9.49 0.97 -16.35
C GLU A 249 -10.50 1.55 -17.33
N GLY A 250 -11.65 2.05 -16.90
CA GLY A 250 -12.67 2.62 -17.78
C GLY A 250 -13.41 1.58 -18.65
N ALA A 251 -14.62 1.95 -19.09
CA ALA A 251 -15.55 1.10 -19.84
C ALA A 251 -15.18 0.83 -21.33
N ASP A 252 -13.97 1.14 -21.78
CA ASP A 252 -13.57 1.05 -23.18
C ASP A 252 -12.79 -0.23 -23.54
N ALA A 253 -12.72 -1.21 -22.64
CA ALA A 253 -12.20 -2.53 -22.96
C ALA A 253 -13.30 -3.42 -23.58
N GLU A 254 -13.69 -3.13 -24.83
CA GLU A 254 -14.28 -4.14 -25.71
C GLU A 254 -13.19 -5.15 -26.03
N ASP A 255 -13.07 -6.24 -25.22
CA ASP A 255 -12.63 -7.52 -25.73
C ASP A 255 -12.74 -8.62 -24.66
N GLY A 256 -13.63 -9.58 -24.95
CA GLY A 256 -13.45 -10.95 -24.54
C GLY A 256 -13.78 -11.34 -23.10
N TYR A 257 -15.02 -11.08 -22.65
CA TYR A 257 -15.57 -11.76 -21.48
C TYR A 257 -15.71 -13.28 -21.74
N ILE A 258 -14.86 -14.09 -21.11
CA ILE A 258 -15.03 -15.55 -21.02
C ILE A 258 -15.68 -15.85 -19.65
N PRO A 259 -16.94 -16.29 -19.60
CA PRO A 259 -17.60 -16.65 -18.34
C PRO A 259 -16.96 -17.92 -17.77
N GLY A 260 -16.37 -17.86 -16.58
CA GLY A 260 -15.95 -19.03 -15.81
C GLY A 260 -14.55 -19.03 -15.22
N GLU A 261 -13.65 -18.18 -15.63
CA GLU A 261 -12.35 -18.03 -14.96
C GLU A 261 -12.27 -16.71 -14.18
N HIS A 262 -12.49 -16.81 -12.88
CA HIS A 262 -12.12 -15.73 -11.96
C HIS A 262 -10.59 -15.67 -11.84
N GLN A 263 -9.95 -15.11 -12.87
CA GLN A 263 -8.57 -14.68 -12.74
C GLN A 263 -8.50 -13.66 -11.61
N LYS A 264 -7.56 -13.85 -10.70
CA LYS A 264 -7.21 -12.89 -9.65
C LYS A 264 -6.81 -11.57 -10.32
N ARG A 265 -7.80 -10.71 -10.59
CA ARG A 265 -7.56 -9.38 -11.19
C ARG A 265 -6.87 -8.51 -10.15
N LYS A 266 -5.85 -7.84 -10.54
CA LYS A 266 -5.08 -6.88 -9.74
C LYS A 266 -5.13 -5.52 -10.42
N ILE A 267 -5.00 -4.42 -9.69
CA ILE A 267 -5.11 -3.05 -10.21
C ILE A 267 -4.12 -2.84 -11.36
N VAL A 268 -4.63 -2.45 -12.51
CA VAL A 268 -3.87 -1.84 -13.59
C VAL A 268 -4.25 -0.37 -13.61
N LEU A 269 -3.33 0.49 -13.24
CA LEU A 269 -3.57 1.92 -13.16
C LEU A 269 -3.31 2.54 -14.53
N ASP A 270 -4.34 3.12 -15.16
CA ASP A 270 -4.18 3.93 -16.36
C ASP A 270 -3.51 5.27 -15.98
N PRO A 271 -2.33 5.60 -16.51
CA PRO A 271 -1.65 6.85 -16.24
C PRO A 271 -2.42 8.10 -16.69
N SER A 272 -3.39 7.94 -17.60
CA SER A 272 -4.21 9.03 -18.17
C SER A 272 -5.54 9.24 -17.42
N GLY A 273 -5.92 8.34 -16.49
CA GLY A 273 -7.18 8.39 -15.79
C GLY A 273 -7.28 9.59 -14.83
N SER A 274 -8.38 10.36 -14.92
CA SER A 274 -8.69 11.43 -13.94
C SER A 274 -9.42 10.86 -12.75
N MET A 275 -8.84 10.99 -11.55
CA MET A 275 -9.38 10.44 -10.30
C MET A 275 -9.13 11.38 -9.12
N ASN A 276 -10.12 11.53 -8.26
CA ASN A 276 -10.01 12.16 -6.95
C ASN A 276 -10.12 11.09 -5.85
N MET A 277 -9.13 11.04 -4.96
CA MET A 277 -9.09 10.08 -3.85
C MET A 277 -9.24 10.80 -2.51
N TYR A 278 -10.28 10.45 -1.75
CA TYR A 278 -10.60 11.03 -0.46
C TYR A 278 -10.30 10.03 0.64
N LEU A 279 -9.35 10.35 1.49
CA LEU A 279 -8.89 9.51 2.60
C LEU A 279 -9.46 10.07 3.90
N VAL A 280 -10.35 9.33 4.53
CA VAL A 280 -11.09 9.76 5.72
C VAL A 280 -10.73 8.89 6.91
N LEU A 281 -10.18 9.50 7.94
CA LEU A 281 -9.62 8.80 9.10
C LEU A 281 -10.33 9.18 10.38
N ASP A 282 -10.92 8.20 11.03
CA ASP A 282 -11.53 8.33 12.35
C ASP A 282 -10.45 8.44 13.44
N ALA A 283 -10.52 9.51 14.23
CA ALA A 283 -9.64 9.80 15.35
C ALA A 283 -10.41 9.80 16.70
N SER A 284 -11.58 9.18 16.74
CA SER A 284 -12.39 9.08 17.95
C SER A 284 -11.76 8.20 19.03
N ASP A 285 -12.25 8.31 20.27
CA ASP A 285 -11.74 7.51 21.39
C ASP A 285 -11.93 6.01 21.20
N SER A 286 -13.00 5.57 20.51
CA SER A 286 -13.25 4.16 20.23
C SER A 286 -12.19 3.55 19.31
N ILE A 287 -11.68 4.30 18.34
CA ILE A 287 -10.54 3.91 17.49
C ILE A 287 -9.25 3.86 18.31
N GLY A 288 -8.95 4.90 19.07
CA GLY A 288 -7.78 5.03 19.91
C GLY A 288 -6.47 5.28 19.15
N LYS A 289 -5.44 5.74 19.88
CA LYS A 289 -4.15 6.20 19.33
C LYS A 289 -3.45 5.17 18.45
N ASN A 290 -3.43 3.89 18.84
CA ASN A 290 -2.69 2.87 18.11
C ASN A 290 -3.32 2.57 16.75
N ASN A 291 -4.66 2.40 16.70
CA ASN A 291 -5.36 2.18 15.45
C ASN A 291 -5.29 3.41 14.53
N PHE A 292 -5.41 4.62 15.10
CA PHE A 292 -5.22 5.86 14.34
C PHE A 292 -3.82 5.93 13.71
N THR A 293 -2.77 5.62 14.47
CA THR A 293 -1.39 5.65 13.97
C THR A 293 -1.17 4.58 12.89
N GLY A 294 -1.73 3.38 13.07
CA GLY A 294 -1.67 2.30 12.07
C GLY A 294 -2.43 2.67 10.78
N ALA A 295 -3.66 3.18 10.91
CA ALA A 295 -4.47 3.60 9.76
C ALA A 295 -3.80 4.74 8.97
N LYS A 296 -3.13 5.68 9.65
CA LYS A 296 -2.31 6.71 9.02
C LYS A 296 -1.17 6.11 8.19
N LYS A 297 -0.47 5.09 8.69
CA LYS A 297 0.56 4.35 7.93
C LYS A 297 -0.02 3.60 6.74
N CYS A 298 -1.20 2.97 6.90
CA CYS A 298 -1.89 2.30 5.80
C CYS A 298 -2.23 3.27 4.67
N PHE A 299 -2.73 4.48 4.98
CA PHE A 299 -2.98 5.50 3.97
C PHE A 299 -1.69 5.99 3.30
N ALA A 300 -0.60 6.20 4.04
CA ALA A 300 0.69 6.53 3.46
C ALA A 300 1.15 5.45 2.48
N SER A 301 1.06 4.17 2.86
CA SER A 301 1.38 3.05 1.98
C SER A 301 0.49 3.00 0.74
N LEU A 302 -0.82 3.26 0.86
CA LEU A 302 -1.74 3.34 -0.28
C LEU A 302 -1.33 4.45 -1.25
N ILE A 303 -1.08 5.67 -0.74
CA ILE A 303 -0.65 6.83 -1.54
C ILE A 303 0.65 6.51 -2.29
N GLU A 304 1.67 6.00 -1.60
CA GLU A 304 2.95 5.63 -2.19
C GLU A 304 2.79 4.56 -3.28
N LYS A 305 1.98 3.55 -2.99
CA LYS A 305 1.71 2.47 -3.94
C LYS A 305 1.02 2.99 -5.20
N VAL A 306 -0.07 3.75 -5.07
CA VAL A 306 -0.77 4.36 -6.22
C VAL A 306 0.19 5.22 -7.05
N ALA A 307 0.99 6.07 -6.40
CA ALA A 307 1.96 6.93 -7.06
C ALA A 307 3.09 6.17 -7.76
N SER A 308 3.50 5.01 -7.22
CA SER A 308 4.59 4.20 -7.81
C SER A 308 4.25 3.65 -9.20
N TYR A 309 2.99 3.66 -9.60
CA TYR A 309 2.50 3.23 -10.92
C TYR A 309 2.24 4.38 -11.89
N GLY A 310 2.66 5.59 -11.54
CA GLY A 310 2.57 6.75 -12.42
C GLY A 310 1.20 7.42 -12.47
N VAL A 311 0.21 6.92 -11.72
CA VAL A 311 -1.08 7.57 -11.56
C VAL A 311 -0.94 8.77 -10.64
N LYS A 312 -1.56 9.90 -11.01
CA LYS A 312 -1.54 11.15 -10.25
C LYS A 312 -2.96 11.56 -9.87
N PRO A 313 -3.63 10.85 -8.94
CA PRO A 313 -4.91 11.31 -8.42
C PRO A 313 -4.72 12.61 -7.64
N ARG A 314 -5.76 13.42 -7.56
CA ARG A 314 -5.82 14.48 -6.54
C ARG A 314 -6.26 13.84 -5.24
N TYR A 315 -5.54 14.11 -4.17
CA TYR A 315 -5.86 13.60 -2.85
C TYR A 315 -6.55 14.66 -2.00
N ALA A 316 -7.53 14.22 -1.21
CA ALA A 316 -8.04 14.95 -0.06
C ALA A 316 -7.87 14.08 1.19
N VAL A 317 -7.39 14.65 2.28
CA VAL A 317 -7.20 13.92 3.55
C VAL A 317 -7.99 14.65 4.63
N VAL A 318 -8.90 13.92 5.27
CA VAL A 318 -9.73 14.43 6.37
C VAL A 318 -9.59 13.52 7.58
N THR A 319 -9.33 14.10 8.74
CA THR A 319 -9.39 13.41 10.03
C THR A 319 -10.55 13.94 10.85
N TYR A 320 -11.19 13.11 11.66
CA TYR A 320 -12.33 13.54 12.44
C TYR A 320 -12.49 12.81 13.78
N ALA A 321 -13.10 13.51 14.71
CA ALA A 321 -13.67 13.03 15.96
C ALA A 321 -15.00 13.74 16.17
N THR A 322 -15.15 14.61 17.19
CA THR A 322 -16.29 15.53 17.34
C THR A 322 -16.35 16.53 16.18
N GLU A 323 -15.20 17.03 15.73
CA GLU A 323 -15.02 17.92 14.58
C GLU A 323 -14.18 17.25 13.49
N ALA A 324 -14.39 17.67 12.26
CA ALA A 324 -13.58 17.26 11.12
C ALA A 324 -12.51 18.31 10.81
N LYS A 325 -11.33 17.85 10.41
CA LYS A 325 -10.19 18.67 10.00
C LYS A 325 -9.71 18.24 8.62
N ALA A 326 -9.70 19.19 7.68
CA ALA A 326 -9.06 19.00 6.39
C ALA A 326 -7.54 19.14 6.55
N VAL A 327 -6.81 18.09 6.26
CA VAL A 327 -5.35 18.05 6.28
C VAL A 327 -4.79 18.38 4.90
N VAL A 328 -5.42 17.82 3.87
CA VAL A 328 -5.16 18.10 2.45
C VAL A 328 -6.50 18.37 1.78
N LYS A 329 -6.60 19.43 1.00
CA LYS A 329 -7.77 19.78 0.20
C LYS A 329 -7.50 19.47 -1.27
N LEU A 330 -8.53 19.16 -2.04
CA LEU A 330 -8.41 18.99 -3.50
C LEU A 330 -7.88 20.24 -4.20
N SER A 331 -8.19 21.43 -3.65
CA SER A 331 -7.74 22.74 -4.17
C SER A 331 -6.28 23.05 -3.89
N ASP A 332 -5.59 22.29 -3.06
CA ASP A 332 -4.18 22.52 -2.79
C ASP A 332 -3.36 22.19 -4.03
N GLU A 333 -2.46 23.09 -4.47
CA GLU A 333 -1.66 22.93 -5.68
C GLU A 333 -0.86 21.60 -5.70
N GLN A 334 -0.41 21.17 -4.52
CA GLN A 334 0.36 19.94 -4.33
C GLN A 334 -0.51 18.73 -4.00
N SER A 335 -1.85 18.82 -4.14
CA SER A 335 -2.77 17.72 -3.82
C SER A 335 -2.56 16.45 -4.67
N SER A 336 -1.89 16.55 -5.82
CA SER A 336 -1.48 15.42 -6.66
C SER A 336 -0.04 14.95 -6.42
N ASP A 337 0.70 15.60 -5.53
CA ASP A 337 2.04 15.19 -5.13
C ASP A 337 1.96 14.22 -3.94
N ALA A 338 2.15 12.94 -4.23
CA ALA A 338 2.07 11.89 -3.22
C ALA A 338 3.07 12.06 -2.07
N ASP A 339 4.28 12.58 -2.33
CA ASP A 339 5.30 12.79 -1.30
C ASP A 339 4.87 13.92 -0.36
N TRP A 340 4.36 15.01 -0.93
CA TRP A 340 3.85 16.13 -0.14
C TRP A 340 2.62 15.70 0.69
N VAL A 341 1.67 14.97 0.09
CA VAL A 341 0.47 14.47 0.79
C VAL A 341 0.86 13.55 1.94
N THR A 342 1.79 12.62 1.71
CA THR A 342 2.31 11.73 2.77
C THR A 342 2.97 12.51 3.90
N GLN A 343 3.76 13.53 3.58
CA GLN A 343 4.36 14.41 4.61
C GLN A 343 3.29 15.17 5.42
N GLN A 344 2.20 15.65 4.80
CA GLN A 344 1.11 16.27 5.55
C GLN A 344 0.42 15.26 6.46
N LEU A 345 0.18 14.04 5.95
CA LEU A 345 -0.42 12.96 6.72
C LEU A 345 0.45 12.57 7.93
N GLU A 346 1.79 12.52 7.78
CA GLU A 346 2.72 12.22 8.88
C GLU A 346 2.70 13.24 10.00
N LYS A 347 2.48 14.52 9.69
CA LYS A 347 2.42 15.62 10.67
C LYS A 347 1.24 15.51 11.63
N ILE A 348 0.16 14.82 11.24
CA ILE A 348 -1.05 14.72 12.05
C ILE A 348 -0.78 13.88 13.30
N GLN A 349 -1.23 14.38 14.43
CA GLN A 349 -1.16 13.69 15.70
C GLN A 349 -2.55 13.30 16.19
N TYR A 350 -2.68 12.16 16.86
CA TYR A 350 -3.93 11.77 17.52
C TYR A 350 -4.38 12.84 18.54
N SER A 351 -3.42 13.49 19.20
CA SER A 351 -3.64 14.61 20.13
C SER A 351 -4.32 15.82 19.50
N ASP A 352 -4.30 15.99 18.18
CA ASP A 352 -4.99 17.11 17.51
C ASP A 352 -6.52 17.05 17.69
N HIS A 353 -7.04 15.89 18.08
CA HIS A 353 -8.44 15.63 18.41
C HIS A 353 -8.70 15.40 19.90
N GLN A 354 -7.68 15.56 20.79
CA GLN A 354 -7.86 15.40 22.23
C GLN A 354 -8.91 16.40 22.77
N PHE A 355 -9.62 15.98 23.82
CA PHE A 355 -10.74 16.69 24.45
C PHE A 355 -12.04 16.78 23.65
N LYS A 356 -12.14 16.11 22.49
CA LYS A 356 -13.32 16.03 21.64
C LYS A 356 -13.61 14.56 21.30
N SER A 357 -14.10 13.82 22.29
CA SER A 357 -14.24 12.35 22.27
C SER A 357 -15.39 11.82 21.41
N GLY A 358 -16.22 12.68 20.83
CA GLY A 358 -17.33 12.27 19.99
C GLY A 358 -16.90 11.80 18.61
N THR A 359 -17.79 11.08 17.92
CA THR A 359 -17.58 10.57 16.56
C THR A 359 -18.62 11.17 15.62
N ASN A 360 -18.24 12.16 14.83
CA ASN A 360 -19.11 12.88 13.90
C ASN A 360 -18.73 12.58 12.44
N THR A 361 -18.99 11.37 12.00
CA THR A 361 -18.72 10.90 10.64
C THR A 361 -19.44 11.74 9.59
N LYS A 362 -20.67 12.21 9.89
CA LYS A 362 -21.43 13.07 8.98
C LYS A 362 -20.66 14.36 8.67
N ARG A 363 -20.04 15.02 9.67
CA ARG A 363 -19.29 16.26 9.44
C ARG A 363 -18.08 16.03 8.54
N ALA A 364 -17.38 14.89 8.68
CA ALA A 364 -16.28 14.53 7.80
C ALA A 364 -16.73 14.38 6.35
N LEU A 365 -17.81 13.67 6.11
CA LEU A 365 -18.37 13.45 4.77
C LEU A 365 -18.91 14.77 4.16
N MET A 366 -19.55 15.63 4.96
CA MET A 366 -19.99 16.96 4.51
C MET A 366 -18.79 17.84 4.12
N MET A 367 -17.66 17.71 4.78
CA MET A 367 -16.44 18.43 4.40
C MET A 367 -15.92 17.97 3.02
N LEU A 368 -16.04 16.67 2.69
CA LEU A 368 -15.74 16.18 1.33
C LEU A 368 -16.69 16.79 0.31
N TYR A 369 -17.98 16.82 0.62
CA TYR A 369 -19.00 17.43 -0.23
C TYR A 369 -18.69 18.92 -0.51
N GLU A 370 -18.33 19.69 0.54
CA GLU A 370 -17.89 21.09 0.41
C GLU A 370 -16.66 21.23 -0.52
N MET A 371 -15.67 20.30 -0.42
CA MET A 371 -14.50 20.27 -1.31
C MET A 371 -14.87 19.94 -2.76
N MET A 372 -15.84 19.05 -2.98
CA MET A 372 -16.32 18.68 -4.32
C MET A 372 -17.00 19.89 -4.99
N ILE A 373 -17.87 20.61 -4.29
CA ILE A 373 -18.51 21.83 -4.79
C ILE A 373 -17.48 22.89 -5.18
N LEU A 374 -16.50 23.12 -4.32
CA LEU A 374 -15.43 24.08 -4.62
C LEU A 374 -14.63 23.72 -5.86
N GLN A 375 -14.35 22.44 -6.05
CA GLN A 375 -13.59 21.95 -7.20
C GLN A 375 -14.39 22.07 -8.51
N GLU A 376 -15.68 21.72 -8.49
CA GLU A 376 -16.56 21.89 -9.63
C GLU A 376 -16.67 23.36 -10.05
N SER A 377 -16.84 24.26 -9.07
CA SER A 377 -16.98 25.70 -9.32
C SER A 377 -15.75 26.35 -9.96
N GLN A 378 -14.58 25.71 -9.89
CA GLN A 378 -13.35 26.15 -10.53
C GLN A 378 -13.28 25.79 -12.04
N ASN A 379 -14.40 25.35 -12.65
CA ASN A 379 -14.50 24.96 -14.07
C ASN A 379 -13.49 23.89 -14.48
N ASP A 380 -13.33 22.85 -13.69
CA ASP A 380 -12.57 21.66 -14.08
C ASP A 380 -13.27 20.99 -15.28
N ILE A 381 -12.73 21.16 -16.49
CA ILE A 381 -13.29 20.66 -17.77
C ILE A 381 -13.55 19.14 -17.70
N ASN A 382 -12.82 18.44 -16.86
CA ASN A 382 -12.91 16.99 -16.71
C ASN A 382 -13.77 16.56 -15.51
N TRP A 383 -14.41 17.46 -14.77
CA TRP A 383 -15.17 17.12 -13.56
C TRP A 383 -16.15 15.97 -13.79
N ASN A 384 -16.97 16.06 -14.83
CA ASN A 384 -17.97 15.04 -15.16
C ASN A 384 -17.38 13.68 -15.62
N LYS A 385 -16.09 13.64 -15.93
CA LYS A 385 -15.34 12.43 -16.31
C LYS A 385 -14.45 11.94 -15.18
N THR A 386 -14.30 12.71 -14.11
CA THR A 386 -13.47 12.37 -12.97
C THR A 386 -14.18 11.35 -12.09
N ARG A 387 -13.46 10.31 -11.70
CA ARG A 387 -13.93 9.31 -10.74
C ARG A 387 -13.60 9.72 -9.32
N HIS A 388 -14.50 9.48 -8.40
CA HIS A 388 -14.38 9.84 -7.00
C HIS A 388 -14.31 8.58 -6.14
N VAL A 389 -13.20 8.40 -5.42
CA VAL A 389 -12.96 7.24 -4.54
C VAL A 389 -12.83 7.74 -3.11
N ILE A 390 -13.77 7.37 -2.25
CA ILE A 390 -13.74 7.67 -0.81
C ILE A 390 -13.30 6.41 -0.09
N VAL A 391 -12.22 6.50 0.68
CA VAL A 391 -11.73 5.43 1.56
C VAL A 391 -11.89 5.87 3.00
N LEU A 392 -12.84 5.28 3.70
CA LEU A 392 -13.18 5.58 5.08
C LEU A 392 -12.67 4.47 6.01
N MET A 393 -11.84 4.81 7.00
CA MET A 393 -11.42 3.92 8.08
C MET A 393 -12.09 4.34 9.39
N THR A 394 -12.94 3.47 9.96
CA THR A 394 -13.77 3.76 11.14
C THR A 394 -14.19 2.45 11.84
N ASP A 395 -14.72 2.53 13.05
CA ASP A 395 -15.44 1.41 13.71
C ASP A 395 -16.97 1.51 13.52
N GLY A 396 -17.46 2.58 12.89
CA GLY A 396 -18.87 2.81 12.63
C GLY A 396 -19.66 3.30 13.85
N ASN A 397 -19.04 3.56 14.98
CA ASN A 397 -19.71 3.97 16.22
C ASN A 397 -19.95 5.48 16.29
N TYR A 398 -20.53 6.08 15.23
CA TYR A 398 -20.88 7.49 15.25
C TYR A 398 -21.96 7.78 16.31
N ASN A 399 -21.75 8.88 17.06
CA ASN A 399 -22.63 9.29 18.17
C ASN A 399 -23.02 10.78 18.10
N MET A 400 -22.53 11.51 17.10
CA MET A 400 -22.77 12.95 16.91
C MET A 400 -23.09 13.28 15.45
N GLY A 401 -23.72 14.43 15.20
CA GLY A 401 -23.99 14.98 13.87
C GLY A 401 -25.15 14.34 13.15
N GLY A 402 -25.82 13.33 13.73
CA GLY A 402 -26.89 12.58 13.11
C GLY A 402 -26.41 11.52 12.11
N ASP A 403 -27.30 11.04 11.24
CA ASP A 403 -27.01 9.95 10.32
C ASP A 403 -26.02 10.37 9.19
N PRO A 404 -24.86 9.74 9.08
CA PRO A 404 -23.88 10.06 8.03
C PRO A 404 -24.31 9.56 6.63
N VAL A 405 -25.25 8.62 6.52
CA VAL A 405 -25.77 8.14 5.24
C VAL A 405 -26.36 9.30 4.43
N ALA A 406 -27.04 10.25 5.10
CA ALA A 406 -27.56 11.44 4.46
C ALA A 406 -26.50 12.29 3.74
N ALA A 407 -25.26 12.31 4.23
CA ALA A 407 -24.15 13.01 3.56
C ALA A 407 -23.68 12.25 2.30
N ILE A 408 -23.65 10.93 2.34
CA ILE A 408 -23.37 10.10 1.16
C ILE A 408 -24.42 10.32 0.08
N GLU A 409 -25.71 10.35 0.45
CA GLU A 409 -26.78 10.61 -0.51
C GLU A 409 -26.69 12.01 -1.14
N GLN A 410 -26.29 13.03 -0.38
CA GLN A 410 -26.03 14.36 -0.94
C GLN A 410 -24.87 14.36 -1.95
N ILE A 411 -23.77 13.61 -1.65
CA ILE A 411 -22.66 13.45 -2.60
C ILE A 411 -23.14 12.71 -3.86
N ARG A 412 -23.94 11.64 -3.73
CA ARG A 412 -24.49 10.90 -4.85
C ARG A 412 -25.38 11.78 -5.74
N GLU A 413 -26.24 12.58 -5.10
CA GLU A 413 -27.11 13.52 -5.80
C GLU A 413 -26.33 14.59 -6.56
N PHE A 414 -25.29 15.13 -5.95
CA PHE A 414 -24.40 16.12 -6.55
C PHE A 414 -23.63 15.60 -7.76
N LEU A 415 -23.22 14.33 -7.73
CA LEU A 415 -22.51 13.66 -8.83
C LEU A 415 -23.44 13.04 -9.88
N ASP A 416 -24.76 13.26 -9.78
CA ASP A 416 -25.79 12.68 -10.65
C ASP A 416 -25.83 11.15 -10.65
N ILE A 417 -25.42 10.51 -9.56
CA ILE A 417 -25.42 9.05 -9.41
C ILE A 417 -26.87 8.55 -9.23
N GLY A 418 -27.28 7.61 -10.10
CA GLY A 418 -28.60 6.97 -10.03
C GLY A 418 -29.75 7.81 -10.58
N LYS A 419 -29.54 9.06 -11.04
CA LYS A 419 -30.60 9.92 -11.59
C LYS A 419 -31.11 9.44 -12.95
N ASN A 420 -30.25 8.92 -13.80
CA ASN A 420 -30.61 8.44 -15.13
C ASN A 420 -30.60 6.89 -15.13
N ARG A 421 -31.75 6.25 -15.33
CA ARG A 421 -31.88 4.78 -15.36
C ARG A 421 -31.09 4.12 -16.49
N LYS A 422 -30.89 4.79 -17.64
CA LYS A 422 -30.09 4.28 -18.77
C LYS A 422 -28.60 4.49 -18.62
N ASN A 423 -28.19 5.46 -17.81
CA ASN A 423 -26.80 5.73 -17.48
C ASN A 423 -26.72 6.19 -16.01
N PRO A 424 -26.74 5.25 -15.06
CA PRO A 424 -26.81 5.57 -13.63
C PRO A 424 -25.53 6.19 -13.08
N ARG A 425 -24.42 6.24 -13.85
CA ARG A 425 -23.13 6.79 -13.44
C ARG A 425 -22.56 6.17 -12.17
N GLU A 426 -22.98 4.96 -11.80
CA GLU A 426 -22.50 4.29 -10.57
C GLU A 426 -20.96 4.15 -10.52
N ASN A 427 -20.30 4.05 -11.69
CA ASN A 427 -18.85 3.92 -11.80
C ASN A 427 -18.06 5.21 -11.49
N TYR A 428 -18.74 6.33 -11.24
CA TYR A 428 -18.06 7.60 -10.91
C TYR A 428 -17.94 7.86 -9.43
N LEU A 429 -18.53 7.03 -8.56
CA LEU A 429 -18.38 7.13 -7.10
C LEU A 429 -18.20 5.75 -6.48
N ASP A 430 -17.12 5.60 -5.73
CA ASP A 430 -16.85 4.45 -4.87
C ASP A 430 -16.63 4.89 -3.44
N VAL A 431 -17.38 4.30 -2.51
CA VAL A 431 -17.22 4.53 -1.07
C VAL A 431 -16.83 3.22 -0.42
N TYR A 432 -15.55 3.06 -0.15
CA TYR A 432 -14.98 1.92 0.58
C TYR A 432 -14.95 2.20 2.07
N VAL A 433 -15.46 1.28 2.86
CA VAL A 433 -15.47 1.41 4.33
C VAL A 433 -14.73 0.24 4.96
N PHE A 434 -13.66 0.54 5.66
CA PHE A 434 -12.86 -0.41 6.43
C PHE A 434 -13.19 -0.27 7.92
N GLY A 435 -13.91 -1.25 8.44
CA GLY A 435 -14.18 -1.38 9.86
C GLY A 435 -13.04 -2.10 10.56
N ILE A 436 -12.44 -1.48 11.58
CA ILE A 436 -11.21 -1.98 12.19
C ILE A 436 -11.44 -2.36 13.64
N GLY A 437 -11.13 -3.60 13.97
CA GLY A 437 -11.12 -4.11 15.34
C GLY A 437 -12.44 -4.72 15.80
N PRO A 438 -12.49 -5.11 17.08
CA PRO A 438 -13.58 -5.93 17.63
C PRO A 438 -14.88 -5.16 17.93
N LEU A 439 -14.83 -3.83 17.95
CA LEU A 439 -15.98 -2.99 18.30
C LEU A 439 -16.75 -2.48 17.07
N VAL A 440 -16.44 -2.97 15.88
CA VAL A 440 -17.04 -2.53 14.62
C VAL A 440 -18.55 -2.80 14.61
N ASP A 441 -19.32 -1.73 14.36
CA ASP A 441 -20.76 -1.81 14.07
C ASP A 441 -20.96 -2.12 12.57
N GLN A 442 -21.13 -3.41 12.28
CA GLN A 442 -21.24 -3.93 10.91
C GLN A 442 -22.42 -3.32 10.12
N GLU A 443 -23.54 -3.06 10.76
CA GLU A 443 -24.73 -2.49 10.10
C GLU A 443 -24.46 -1.05 9.66
N LYS A 444 -23.84 -0.28 10.52
CA LYS A 444 -23.51 1.12 10.24
C LYS A 444 -22.47 1.27 9.16
N ILE A 445 -21.35 0.49 9.22
CA ILE A 445 -20.35 0.56 8.15
C ILE A 445 -20.89 0.05 6.81
N ASN A 446 -21.76 -0.98 6.84
CA ASN A 446 -22.43 -1.47 5.63
C ASN A 446 -23.34 -0.40 5.02
N ALA A 447 -24.03 0.42 5.82
CA ALA A 447 -24.92 1.47 5.32
C ALA A 447 -24.17 2.58 4.57
N LEU A 448 -22.89 2.86 4.93
CA LEU A 448 -22.07 3.91 4.33
C LEU A 448 -21.42 3.50 3.00
N ALA A 449 -21.14 2.22 2.80
CA ALA A 449 -20.39 1.73 1.64
C ALA A 449 -21.24 1.70 0.37
N SER A 450 -20.61 1.90 -0.79
CA SER A 450 -21.25 1.71 -2.11
C SER A 450 -21.83 0.31 -2.26
N LYS A 451 -22.89 0.19 -3.06
CA LYS A 451 -23.60 -1.06 -3.32
C LYS A 451 -23.71 -1.27 -4.83
N LYS A 452 -22.81 -2.09 -5.38
CA LYS A 452 -22.75 -2.42 -6.81
C LYS A 452 -22.77 -3.93 -7.02
N ASP A 453 -23.31 -4.39 -8.14
CA ASP A 453 -23.35 -5.82 -8.45
C ASP A 453 -21.93 -6.37 -8.70
N GLY A 454 -21.68 -7.57 -8.22
CA GLY A 454 -20.35 -8.20 -8.33
C GLY A 454 -19.24 -7.56 -7.50
N GLU A 455 -19.49 -6.40 -6.87
CA GLU A 455 -18.49 -5.66 -6.11
C GLU A 455 -18.76 -5.62 -4.61
N ARG A 456 -17.70 -5.47 -3.83
CA ARG A 456 -17.77 -5.35 -2.37
C ARG A 456 -16.96 -4.15 -1.87
N HIS A 457 -17.64 -3.25 -1.16
CA HIS A 457 -17.08 -1.99 -0.69
C HIS A 457 -17.01 -1.87 0.84
N VAL A 458 -17.44 -2.87 1.58
CA VAL A 458 -17.38 -2.90 3.05
C VAL A 458 -16.57 -4.07 3.52
N PHE A 459 -15.63 -3.80 4.44
CA PHE A 459 -14.67 -4.76 4.97
C PHE A 459 -14.58 -4.63 6.47
N LYS A 460 -14.59 -5.77 7.18
CA LYS A 460 -14.36 -5.83 8.61
C LYS A 460 -13.04 -6.52 8.87
N VAL A 461 -12.01 -5.75 9.22
CA VAL A 461 -10.64 -6.22 9.41
C VAL A 461 -10.37 -6.41 10.91
N LYS A 462 -9.65 -7.47 11.25
CA LYS A 462 -9.37 -7.84 12.63
C LYS A 462 -8.51 -6.80 13.36
N ASP A 463 -7.46 -6.32 12.70
CA ASP A 463 -6.50 -5.36 13.23
C ASP A 463 -5.76 -4.59 12.12
N MET A 464 -4.86 -3.70 12.52
CA MET A 464 -4.08 -2.88 11.58
C MET A 464 -3.03 -3.68 10.81
N GLU A 465 -2.50 -4.77 11.34
CA GLU A 465 -1.51 -5.60 10.67
C GLU A 465 -2.13 -6.28 9.44
N ASP A 466 -3.36 -6.80 9.60
CA ASP A 466 -4.12 -7.38 8.49
C ASP A 466 -4.45 -6.32 7.42
N LEU A 467 -4.80 -5.10 7.82
CA LEU A 467 -5.06 -4.00 6.89
C LEU A 467 -3.80 -3.56 6.12
N GLU A 468 -2.65 -3.46 6.80
CA GLU A 468 -1.38 -3.15 6.16
C GLU A 468 -1.00 -4.22 5.11
N ARG A 469 -1.26 -5.50 5.41
CA ARG A 469 -1.08 -6.59 4.43
C ARG A 469 -1.98 -6.43 3.21
N VAL A 470 -3.25 -6.03 3.38
CA VAL A 470 -4.16 -5.74 2.26
C VAL A 470 -3.53 -4.73 1.32
N PHE A 471 -3.12 -3.58 1.84
CA PHE A 471 -2.55 -2.51 1.00
C PHE A 471 -1.19 -2.90 0.40
N SER A 472 -0.41 -3.73 1.06
CA SER A 472 0.85 -4.23 0.49
C SER A 472 0.64 -5.22 -0.67
N LEU A 473 -0.51 -5.91 -0.71
CA LEU A 473 -0.87 -6.84 -1.77
C LEU A 473 -1.55 -6.18 -2.99
N MET A 474 -2.02 -4.93 -2.86
CA MET A 474 -2.95 -4.25 -3.78
C MET A 474 -2.48 -4.09 -5.22
N ILE A 475 -1.22 -4.27 -5.53
CA ILE A 475 -0.70 -3.95 -6.84
C ILE A 475 -0.33 -5.19 -7.63
N ASP A 476 -0.77 -5.26 -8.91
CA ASP A 476 -0.49 -6.40 -9.77
C ASP A 476 0.99 -6.55 -10.05
N GLU A 477 1.62 -7.41 -9.27
CA GLU A 477 3.00 -7.75 -9.49
C GLU A 477 3.23 -8.47 -10.82
N SER A 478 2.24 -9.19 -11.36
CA SER A 478 2.40 -9.89 -12.64
C SER A 478 2.49 -8.92 -13.81
N LYS A 479 1.73 -7.82 -13.79
CA LYS A 479 1.85 -6.71 -14.76
C LYS A 479 2.97 -5.73 -14.38
N ALA A 480 3.39 -5.72 -13.12
CA ALA A 480 4.52 -4.93 -12.62
C ALA A 480 5.88 -5.65 -12.74
N LEU A 481 5.92 -6.90 -13.22
CA LEU A 481 7.16 -7.68 -13.29
C LEU A 481 8.25 -7.03 -14.18
N GLY A 482 7.83 -6.27 -15.19
CA GLY A 482 8.72 -5.48 -16.04
C GLY A 482 9.12 -4.12 -15.44
N LEU A 483 8.47 -3.67 -14.34
CA LEU A 483 8.83 -2.42 -13.70
C LEU A 483 10.13 -2.56 -12.90
N CYS A 484 11.06 -1.67 -13.16
CA CYS A 484 12.38 -1.68 -12.51
C CYS A 484 12.34 -1.18 -11.06
N GLY A 485 13.31 -1.60 -10.26
CA GLY A 485 13.64 -1.04 -8.95
C GLY A 485 12.62 -1.29 -7.86
N ILE A 486 11.75 -2.30 -7.97
CA ILE A 486 10.79 -2.67 -6.94
C ILE A 486 11.37 -3.82 -6.10
N ALA A 487 11.41 -3.66 -4.77
CA ALA A 487 11.80 -4.71 -3.84
C ALA A 487 10.87 -4.74 -2.61
N TRP A 488 10.75 -5.90 -1.99
CA TRP A 488 9.92 -6.08 -0.79
C TRP A 488 10.68 -5.69 0.48
N GLY A 489 10.10 -4.78 1.27
CA GLY A 489 10.73 -4.22 2.47
C GLY A 489 10.41 -4.91 3.80
N HIS A 490 9.61 -5.98 3.84
CA HIS A 490 9.18 -6.59 5.10
C HIS A 490 10.26 -7.46 5.74
N GLN A 491 10.35 -7.42 7.09
CA GLN A 491 11.32 -8.23 7.85
C GLN A 491 11.20 -9.75 7.61
N LYS A 492 10.02 -10.22 7.15
CA LYS A 492 9.73 -11.61 6.82
C LYS A 492 9.96 -11.98 5.35
N SER A 493 10.38 -11.02 4.51
CA SER A 493 10.64 -11.28 3.09
C SER A 493 11.83 -12.20 2.89
N GLY A 494 11.77 -13.04 1.86
CA GLY A 494 12.84 -13.94 1.47
C GLY A 494 14.13 -13.21 1.10
N ARG A 495 15.26 -13.95 1.06
CA ARG A 495 16.60 -13.41 0.77
C ARG A 495 16.64 -12.56 -0.50
N TYR A 496 15.99 -13.01 -1.58
CA TYR A 496 16.01 -12.35 -2.89
C TYR A 496 14.84 -11.39 -3.10
N GLU A 497 13.74 -11.52 -2.40
CA GLU A 497 12.64 -10.55 -2.46
C GLU A 497 13.09 -9.12 -2.11
N ARG A 498 14.15 -8.98 -1.31
CA ARG A 498 14.73 -7.68 -0.93
C ARG A 498 15.69 -7.11 -1.95
N GLN A 499 16.24 -7.96 -2.86
CA GLN A 499 17.23 -7.60 -3.87
C GLN A 499 16.99 -8.42 -5.16
N PRO A 500 15.83 -8.25 -5.81
CA PRO A 500 15.41 -9.13 -6.91
C PRO A 500 16.24 -8.98 -8.18
N TRP A 501 17.10 -7.97 -8.27
CA TRP A 501 18.03 -7.75 -9.38
C TRP A 501 19.42 -8.34 -9.14
N HIS A 502 19.69 -8.81 -7.93
CA HIS A 502 21.03 -9.27 -7.57
C HIS A 502 21.38 -10.62 -8.23
N VAL A 503 22.52 -10.68 -8.92
CA VAL A 503 23.05 -11.91 -9.51
C VAL A 503 24.50 -12.16 -9.09
N THR A 504 24.86 -13.41 -9.05
CA THR A 504 26.26 -13.88 -8.87
C THR A 504 26.78 -14.39 -10.21
N ILE A 505 27.92 -13.88 -10.64
CA ILE A 505 28.60 -14.24 -11.87
C ILE A 505 29.76 -15.14 -11.53
N ASN A 506 29.74 -16.37 -12.04
CA ASN A 506 30.77 -17.37 -11.81
C ASN A 506 31.59 -17.56 -13.09
N VAL A 507 32.87 -17.23 -13.08
CA VAL A 507 33.81 -17.46 -14.17
C VAL A 507 34.69 -18.66 -13.80
N ILE A 508 34.64 -19.72 -14.59
CA ILE A 508 35.40 -20.96 -14.35
C ILE A 508 36.60 -20.99 -15.27
N ARG A 509 37.79 -20.86 -14.72
CA ARG A 509 39.08 -20.88 -15.47
C ARG A 509 39.87 -22.15 -15.14
N PRO A 510 40.35 -22.88 -16.16
CA PRO A 510 41.10 -24.13 -15.93
C PRO A 510 42.35 -23.94 -15.02
N SER A 511 43.06 -22.82 -15.14
CA SER A 511 44.30 -22.54 -14.41
C SER A 511 44.10 -21.81 -13.08
N ALA A 512 43.01 -21.03 -12.91
CA ALA A 512 42.82 -20.13 -11.76
C ALA A 512 41.62 -20.55 -10.89
N GLY A 513 40.87 -21.60 -11.28
CA GLY A 513 39.70 -22.08 -10.57
C GLY A 513 38.44 -21.23 -10.82
N LYS A 514 37.60 -21.12 -9.79
CA LYS A 514 36.34 -20.37 -9.86
C LYS A 514 36.54 -18.95 -9.30
N GLU A 515 36.32 -17.96 -10.12
CA GLU A 515 36.23 -16.56 -9.70
C GLU A 515 34.78 -16.11 -9.66
N THR A 516 34.44 -15.21 -8.73
CA THR A 516 33.06 -14.82 -8.49
C THR A 516 32.96 -13.32 -8.43
N CYS A 517 32.10 -12.73 -9.26
CA CYS A 517 31.68 -11.34 -9.25
C CYS A 517 30.17 -11.22 -8.97
N LYS A 518 29.71 -10.00 -8.76
CA LYS A 518 28.32 -9.63 -8.64
C LYS A 518 27.84 -8.87 -9.87
N GLY A 519 26.55 -8.77 -10.02
CA GLY A 519 25.93 -8.00 -11.08
C GLY A 519 24.49 -7.65 -10.74
N SER A 520 23.87 -6.90 -11.64
CA SER A 520 22.48 -6.51 -11.53
C SER A 520 21.72 -6.79 -12.83
N ILE A 521 20.51 -7.33 -12.72
CA ILE A 521 19.60 -7.51 -13.86
C ILE A 521 19.12 -6.14 -14.30
N VAL A 522 19.32 -5.78 -15.56
CA VAL A 522 18.89 -4.51 -16.15
C VAL A 522 17.78 -4.67 -17.19
N SER A 523 17.69 -5.85 -17.82
CA SER A 523 16.59 -6.24 -18.71
C SER A 523 16.37 -7.75 -18.66
N GLU A 524 15.44 -8.27 -19.47
CA GLU A 524 15.21 -9.73 -19.56
C GLU A 524 16.45 -10.50 -20.03
N TYR A 525 17.29 -9.90 -20.86
CA TYR A 525 18.46 -10.54 -21.45
C TYR A 525 19.79 -10.03 -20.93
N PHE A 526 19.84 -8.92 -20.19
CA PHE A 526 21.11 -8.28 -19.85
C PHE A 526 21.37 -8.14 -18.35
N VAL A 527 22.61 -8.38 -17.99
CA VAL A 527 23.17 -8.17 -16.65
C VAL A 527 24.33 -7.18 -16.75
N LEU A 528 24.34 -6.17 -15.87
CA LEU A 528 25.38 -5.16 -15.76
C LEU A 528 26.37 -5.57 -14.66
N THR A 529 27.67 -5.43 -14.95
CA THR A 529 28.77 -5.81 -14.03
C THR A 529 30.06 -5.04 -14.35
N ALA A 530 31.17 -5.34 -13.67
CA ALA A 530 32.48 -4.75 -13.93
C ALA A 530 33.27 -5.53 -15.02
N ALA A 531 34.09 -4.81 -15.77
CA ALA A 531 34.92 -5.38 -16.83
C ALA A 531 36.07 -6.23 -16.30
N HIS A 532 36.69 -5.85 -15.16
CA HIS A 532 37.81 -6.57 -14.56
C HIS A 532 37.44 -8.00 -14.08
N CYS A 533 36.15 -8.34 -14.05
CA CYS A 533 35.67 -9.69 -13.78
C CYS A 533 36.07 -10.68 -14.89
N PHE A 534 36.44 -10.18 -16.07
CA PHE A 534 36.71 -10.99 -17.26
C PHE A 534 38.12 -10.79 -17.78
N ASN A 535 38.73 -11.87 -18.21
CA ASN A 535 39.96 -11.86 -18.96
C ASN A 535 39.69 -12.01 -20.46
N VAL A 536 40.66 -11.62 -21.29
CA VAL A 536 40.54 -11.70 -22.76
C VAL A 536 40.25 -13.14 -23.25
N ASP A 537 40.76 -14.13 -22.54
CA ASP A 537 40.66 -15.55 -22.88
C ASP A 537 39.38 -16.22 -22.35
N ASP A 538 38.55 -15.53 -21.56
CA ASP A 538 37.35 -16.11 -20.98
C ASP A 538 36.30 -16.38 -22.05
N GLN A 539 35.88 -17.65 -22.18
CA GLN A 539 34.86 -18.06 -23.13
C GLN A 539 33.46 -17.93 -22.52
N ALA A 540 32.46 -17.52 -23.29
CA ALA A 540 31.09 -17.36 -22.83
C ALA A 540 30.53 -18.63 -22.15
N HIS A 541 30.94 -19.82 -22.57
CA HIS A 541 30.48 -21.09 -21.98
C HIS A 541 31.07 -21.37 -20.58
N SER A 542 32.19 -20.74 -20.23
CA SER A 542 32.81 -20.84 -18.89
C SER A 542 32.18 -19.86 -17.88
N ILE A 543 31.28 -18.99 -18.32
CA ILE A 543 30.64 -17.97 -17.50
C ILE A 543 29.18 -18.38 -17.23
N LYS A 544 28.79 -18.35 -15.96
CA LYS A 544 27.43 -18.64 -15.52
C LYS A 544 26.88 -17.52 -14.67
N VAL A 545 25.66 -17.12 -14.95
CA VAL A 545 24.91 -16.12 -14.16
C VAL A 545 23.90 -16.86 -13.29
N ASP A 546 24.04 -16.71 -11.99
CA ASP A 546 23.14 -17.28 -10.98
C ASP A 546 22.32 -16.16 -10.33
N ALA A 547 21.03 -16.19 -10.59
CA ALA A 547 20.05 -15.30 -10.00
C ALA A 547 19.44 -15.99 -8.76
N GLY A 548 20.24 -16.10 -7.71
CA GLY A 548 19.81 -16.57 -6.41
C GLY A 548 19.41 -18.03 -6.27
N GLY A 549 19.91 -18.90 -7.15
CA GLY A 549 19.47 -20.29 -7.22
C GLY A 549 18.08 -20.46 -7.84
N ILE A 550 17.36 -19.36 -8.11
CA ILE A 550 16.02 -19.37 -8.73
C ILE A 550 16.14 -19.67 -10.22
N GLN A 551 17.03 -18.94 -10.89
CA GLN A 551 17.29 -19.09 -12.31
C GLN A 551 18.79 -19.00 -12.60
N ASN A 552 19.33 -20.08 -13.18
CA ASN A 552 20.69 -20.11 -13.71
C ASN A 552 20.65 -19.88 -15.22
N ARG A 553 21.51 -19.00 -15.73
CA ARG A 553 21.58 -18.63 -17.15
C ARG A 553 22.96 -18.83 -17.73
N GLN A 554 23.00 -19.35 -18.95
CA GLN A 554 24.20 -19.41 -19.77
C GLN A 554 24.39 -18.08 -20.48
N VAL A 555 25.65 -17.68 -20.60
CA VAL A 555 26.06 -16.45 -21.27
C VAL A 555 26.16 -16.69 -22.77
N ASP A 556 25.61 -15.76 -23.55
CA ASP A 556 25.78 -15.68 -24.99
C ASP A 556 27.05 -14.89 -25.34
N THR A 557 27.13 -13.67 -24.87
CA THR A 557 28.23 -12.73 -25.16
C THR A 557 28.49 -11.84 -23.93
N VAL A 558 29.74 -11.47 -23.73
CA VAL A 558 30.15 -10.43 -22.78
C VAL A 558 30.60 -9.21 -23.59
N TYR A 559 29.99 -8.07 -23.36
CA TYR A 559 30.36 -6.78 -23.93
C TYR A 559 31.16 -6.02 -22.89
N ILE A 560 32.48 -5.90 -23.06
CA ILE A 560 33.36 -5.06 -22.26
C ILE A 560 33.39 -3.67 -22.91
N HIS A 561 33.46 -2.60 -22.12
CA HIS A 561 33.61 -1.26 -22.68
C HIS A 561 34.92 -1.16 -23.50
N PRO A 562 34.89 -0.65 -24.74
CA PRO A 562 36.06 -0.68 -25.63
C PRO A 562 37.25 0.14 -25.10
N ASP A 563 37.01 1.14 -24.29
CA ASP A 563 38.08 1.97 -23.71
C ASP A 563 38.64 1.41 -22.38
N TYR A 564 38.11 0.26 -21.90
CA TYR A 564 38.64 -0.40 -20.72
C TYR A 564 39.95 -1.13 -21.05
N ASP A 565 41.01 -0.73 -20.40
CA ASP A 565 42.32 -1.42 -20.42
C ASP A 565 43.04 -1.18 -19.09
N ILE A 566 43.11 -2.22 -18.26
CA ILE A 566 43.70 -2.19 -16.93
C ILE A 566 45.23 -1.87 -16.97
N ASN A 567 45.88 -2.17 -18.10
CA ASN A 567 47.31 -1.95 -18.29
C ASN A 567 47.62 -0.61 -19.01
N ARG A 568 46.64 0.16 -19.40
CA ARG A 568 46.76 1.35 -20.27
C ARG A 568 47.84 2.36 -19.78
N LYS A 569 47.96 2.51 -18.47
CA LYS A 569 48.88 3.49 -17.85
C LYS A 569 50.03 2.84 -17.09
N LYS A 570 50.29 1.57 -17.34
CA LYS A 570 51.37 0.82 -16.67
C LYS A 570 52.76 1.44 -16.93
N ALA A 571 53.02 1.95 -18.15
CA ALA A 571 54.23 2.66 -18.50
C ALA A 571 54.42 4.01 -17.76
N GLU A 572 53.31 4.60 -17.28
CA GLU A 572 53.25 5.83 -16.50
C GLU A 572 53.45 5.56 -14.99
N GLY A 573 53.65 4.30 -14.61
CA GLY A 573 53.81 3.88 -13.22
C GLY A 573 52.52 3.63 -12.47
N ILE A 574 51.36 3.55 -13.15
CA ILE A 574 50.08 3.18 -12.60
C ILE A 574 49.87 1.69 -12.83
N PRO A 575 49.92 0.85 -11.77
CA PRO A 575 49.93 -0.62 -11.92
C PRO A 575 48.62 -1.16 -12.50
N GLU A 576 47.50 -0.59 -12.12
CA GLU A 576 46.17 -0.97 -12.56
C GLU A 576 45.34 0.30 -12.81
N PHE A 577 44.71 0.40 -13.98
CA PHE A 577 43.91 1.55 -14.37
C PHE A 577 42.46 1.12 -14.68
N TYR A 578 41.53 1.44 -13.76
CA TYR A 578 40.15 0.95 -13.77
C TYR A 578 39.14 1.85 -14.52
N ASP A 579 39.63 2.83 -15.29
CA ASP A 579 38.72 3.69 -16.07
C ASP A 579 37.91 2.88 -17.07
N TYR A 580 36.61 3.17 -17.20
CA TYR A 580 35.66 2.40 -17.98
C TYR A 580 35.49 0.91 -17.53
N ASP A 581 35.72 0.60 -16.28
CA ASP A 581 35.55 -0.75 -15.73
C ASP A 581 34.09 -1.20 -15.65
N ILE A 582 33.50 -1.45 -16.82
CA ILE A 582 32.10 -1.82 -16.96
C ILE A 582 31.91 -2.84 -18.09
N ALA A 583 31.01 -3.80 -17.86
CA ALA A 583 30.64 -4.83 -18.81
C ALA A 583 29.15 -5.15 -18.77
N LEU A 584 28.59 -5.57 -19.91
CA LEU A 584 27.26 -6.13 -20.06
C LEU A 584 27.34 -7.58 -20.48
N ILE A 585 26.60 -8.43 -19.78
CA ILE A 585 26.46 -9.86 -20.13
C ILE A 585 25.13 -10.06 -20.84
N LYS A 586 25.15 -10.53 -22.09
CA LYS A 586 23.98 -11.00 -22.81
C LYS A 586 23.76 -12.48 -22.54
N LEU A 587 22.52 -12.85 -22.22
CA LEU A 587 22.15 -14.22 -21.88
C LEU A 587 21.61 -14.97 -23.12
N LYS A 588 21.85 -16.27 -23.21
CA LYS A 588 21.26 -17.14 -24.27
C LYS A 588 19.75 -17.29 -24.13
N LYS A 589 19.24 -17.29 -22.89
CA LYS A 589 17.84 -17.41 -22.55
C LYS A 589 17.46 -16.32 -21.59
N LYS A 590 16.35 -15.63 -21.86
CA LYS A 590 15.85 -14.54 -21.03
C LYS A 590 15.49 -14.97 -19.61
N PHE A 591 15.54 -14.06 -18.67
CA PHE A 591 14.93 -14.22 -17.36
C PHE A 591 13.41 -14.23 -17.48
N THR A 592 12.78 -15.00 -16.62
CA THR A 592 11.34 -14.91 -16.38
C THR A 592 11.17 -14.16 -15.07
N PHE A 593 10.67 -12.94 -15.15
CA PHE A 593 10.52 -12.08 -13.98
C PHE A 593 9.45 -12.63 -13.02
N SER A 594 9.67 -12.40 -11.74
CA SER A 594 8.81 -12.80 -10.64
C SER A 594 8.97 -11.79 -9.48
N LYS A 595 8.31 -12.01 -8.36
CA LYS A 595 8.53 -11.20 -7.15
C LYS A 595 9.98 -11.26 -6.63
N ASP A 596 10.68 -12.37 -6.85
CA ASP A 596 12.05 -12.62 -6.41
C ASP A 596 13.10 -12.28 -7.48
N LEU A 597 12.69 -11.94 -8.70
CA LEU A 597 13.56 -11.67 -9.81
C LEU A 597 13.03 -10.55 -10.70
N ARG A 598 13.66 -9.38 -10.65
CA ARG A 598 13.24 -8.16 -11.35
C ARG A 598 14.42 -7.31 -11.77
N PRO A 599 14.28 -6.42 -12.76
CA PRO A 599 15.33 -5.49 -13.13
C PRO A 599 15.46 -4.34 -12.12
N ILE A 600 16.68 -3.82 -11.96
CA ILE A 600 16.93 -2.54 -11.29
C ILE A 600 16.70 -1.38 -12.26
N CYS A 601 16.32 -0.19 -11.76
CA CYS A 601 16.19 0.98 -12.63
C CYS A 601 17.57 1.51 -13.05
N LEU A 602 17.73 1.79 -14.35
CA LEU A 602 18.88 2.52 -14.89
C LEU A 602 18.56 4.01 -15.03
N PRO A 603 19.51 4.91 -14.73
CA PRO A 603 19.31 6.34 -14.91
C PRO A 603 19.09 6.68 -16.40
N CYS A 604 18.43 7.80 -16.65
CA CYS A 604 18.15 8.31 -18.00
C CYS A 604 17.30 7.37 -18.87
N THR A 605 16.40 6.61 -18.24
CA THR A 605 15.36 5.84 -18.92
C THR A 605 13.99 6.40 -18.56
N GLU A 606 12.98 6.18 -19.43
CA GLU A 606 11.61 6.58 -19.16
C GLU A 606 11.05 5.89 -17.90
N ALA A 607 11.42 4.63 -17.68
CA ALA A 607 11.07 3.90 -16.47
C ALA A 607 11.59 4.60 -15.19
N THR A 608 12.80 5.18 -15.25
CA THR A 608 13.35 5.96 -14.11
C THR A 608 12.71 7.33 -13.99
N THR A 609 12.32 7.99 -15.11
CA THR A 609 11.52 9.22 -15.09
C THR A 609 10.23 9.01 -14.30
N ARG A 610 9.51 7.93 -14.61
CA ARG A 610 8.29 7.54 -13.88
C ARG A 610 8.59 7.19 -12.41
N ALA A 611 9.66 6.44 -12.15
CA ALA A 611 10.09 6.10 -10.80
C ALA A 611 10.41 7.33 -9.94
N LEU A 612 11.02 8.36 -10.52
CA LEU A 612 11.32 9.65 -9.87
C LEU A 612 10.12 10.60 -9.85
N ARG A 613 8.98 10.21 -10.44
CA ARG A 613 7.77 11.04 -10.56
C ARG A 613 8.01 12.37 -11.25
N LEU A 614 8.90 12.37 -12.23
CA LEU A 614 9.22 13.54 -13.05
C LEU A 614 8.30 13.59 -14.29
N PRO A 615 8.08 14.76 -14.90
CA PRO A 615 7.24 14.90 -16.10
C PRO A 615 7.85 14.18 -17.31
N SER A 616 7.20 13.11 -17.84
CA SER A 616 7.75 12.27 -18.92
C SER A 616 8.15 13.03 -20.20
N LYS A 617 7.39 14.06 -20.59
CA LYS A 617 7.65 14.78 -21.85
C LYS A 617 8.77 15.82 -21.80
N SER A 618 9.20 16.26 -20.62
CA SER A 618 10.15 17.38 -20.47
C SER A 618 11.39 17.01 -19.66
N THR A 619 11.45 15.80 -19.10
CA THR A 619 12.58 15.37 -18.28
C THR A 619 13.76 15.00 -19.14
N THR A 620 14.94 15.46 -18.72
CA THR A 620 16.22 15.18 -19.37
C THR A 620 17.10 14.32 -18.46
N CYS A 621 18.08 13.65 -19.04
CA CYS A 621 19.06 12.89 -18.29
C CYS A 621 19.86 13.77 -17.30
N GLN A 622 20.09 15.03 -17.62
CA GLN A 622 20.75 15.97 -16.71
C GLN A 622 19.89 16.27 -15.47
N GLN A 623 18.56 16.27 -15.61
CA GLN A 623 17.66 16.40 -14.47
C GLN A 623 17.71 15.15 -13.58
N HIS A 624 17.81 13.93 -14.16
CA HIS A 624 18.06 12.71 -13.40
C HIS A 624 19.37 12.78 -12.61
N GLU A 625 20.48 13.23 -13.26
CA GLU A 625 21.78 13.37 -12.60
C GLU A 625 21.68 14.36 -11.43
N LYS A 626 21.06 15.51 -11.61
CA LYS A 626 20.86 16.51 -10.56
C LYS A 626 19.99 16.00 -9.41
N GLU A 627 18.96 15.20 -9.71
CA GLU A 627 18.03 14.64 -8.74
C GLU A 627 18.67 13.51 -7.92
N LEU A 628 19.48 12.66 -8.54
CA LEU A 628 20.10 11.50 -7.92
C LEU A 628 21.49 11.81 -7.33
N LEU A 629 22.27 12.66 -7.98
CA LEU A 629 23.64 13.02 -7.58
C LEU A 629 23.78 14.55 -7.43
N PRO A 630 23.05 15.18 -6.49
CA PRO A 630 23.19 16.61 -6.24
C PRO A 630 24.58 16.94 -5.69
N GLU A 631 24.96 18.23 -5.72
CA GLU A 631 26.24 18.76 -5.19
C GLU A 631 26.31 18.71 -3.65
N LYS A 632 26.00 17.56 -3.08
CA LYS A 632 26.12 17.26 -1.64
C LYS A 632 26.29 15.76 -1.45
N ASN A 633 26.64 15.33 -0.25
CA ASN A 633 26.70 13.91 0.06
C ASN A 633 25.35 13.24 -0.14
N VAL A 634 25.37 12.08 -0.77
CA VAL A 634 24.16 11.31 -1.10
C VAL A 634 24.24 9.95 -0.46
N LYS A 635 23.18 9.61 0.27
CA LYS A 635 22.98 8.27 0.83
C LYS A 635 22.77 7.27 -0.30
N ALA A 636 23.58 6.22 -0.30
CA ALA A 636 23.51 5.12 -1.26
C ALA A 636 23.61 3.78 -0.54
N LEU A 637 23.36 2.71 -1.27
CA LEU A 637 23.37 1.34 -0.76
C LEU A 637 24.21 0.46 -1.67
N PHE A 638 24.87 -0.54 -1.10
CA PHE A 638 25.35 -1.70 -1.84
C PHE A 638 24.95 -3.00 -1.14
N VAL A 639 25.06 -4.12 -1.86
CA VAL A 639 24.62 -5.43 -1.37
C VAL A 639 25.83 -6.29 -1.08
N PHE A 640 25.96 -6.70 0.17
CA PHE A 640 26.96 -7.66 0.63
C PHE A 640 26.32 -9.06 0.77
N ASP A 641 26.97 -10.06 0.19
CA ASP A 641 26.51 -11.45 0.24
C ASP A 641 27.25 -12.24 1.32
N ASP A 642 26.63 -12.43 2.47
CA ASP A 642 27.16 -13.21 3.61
C ASP A 642 26.90 -14.73 3.47
N LYS A 643 26.74 -15.28 2.28
CA LYS A 643 26.39 -16.71 2.04
C LYS A 643 25.07 -17.14 2.70
N LYS A 644 24.68 -16.55 3.83
CA LYS A 644 23.41 -16.81 4.56
C LYS A 644 22.34 -15.80 4.22
N ALA A 645 22.70 -14.54 3.94
CA ALA A 645 21.77 -13.46 3.66
C ALA A 645 22.39 -12.42 2.73
N LEU A 646 21.56 -11.76 1.92
CA LEU A 646 21.93 -10.53 1.22
C LEU A 646 21.69 -9.37 2.18
N ILE A 647 22.77 -8.68 2.57
CA ILE A 647 22.76 -7.59 3.53
C ILE A 647 22.94 -6.27 2.77
N GLN A 648 21.99 -5.35 2.94
CA GLN A 648 22.14 -3.98 2.46
C GLN A 648 23.08 -3.23 3.40
N LYS A 649 24.15 -2.64 2.85
CA LYS A 649 25.06 -1.76 3.56
C LYS A 649 24.87 -0.33 3.04
N GLU A 650 24.73 0.59 3.97
CA GLU A 650 24.52 2.01 3.69
C GLU A 650 25.86 2.72 3.60
N VAL A 651 26.07 3.52 2.57
CA VAL A 651 27.26 4.33 2.30
C VAL A 651 26.87 5.72 1.82
N HIS A 652 27.82 6.64 1.78
CA HIS A 652 27.59 7.99 1.27
C HIS A 652 28.52 8.28 0.09
N ILE A 653 27.91 8.60 -1.06
CA ILE A 653 28.63 9.16 -2.22
C ILE A 653 29.11 10.54 -1.83
N LYS A 654 30.42 10.76 -1.87
CA LYS A 654 31.05 12.03 -1.51
C LYS A 654 31.00 12.98 -2.72
N ASN A 655 30.12 13.97 -2.64
CA ASN A 655 29.95 15.01 -3.64
C ASN A 655 30.22 16.39 -3.04
N GLY A 656 30.24 17.45 -3.87
CA GLY A 656 30.51 18.82 -3.43
C GLY A 656 31.90 18.97 -2.83
N GLU A 657 31.98 19.56 -1.65
CA GLU A 657 33.25 19.89 -0.97
C GLU A 657 34.09 18.66 -0.60
N LEU A 658 33.49 17.50 -0.37
CA LEU A 658 34.20 16.27 0.01
C LEU A 658 34.69 15.48 -1.19
N LYS A 659 34.28 15.81 -2.42
CA LYS A 659 34.65 15.05 -3.62
C LYS A 659 36.16 14.99 -3.84
N ALA A 660 36.79 16.14 -3.89
CA ALA A 660 38.24 16.23 -4.16
C ALA A 660 39.08 15.52 -3.09
N SER A 661 38.67 15.62 -1.81
CA SER A 661 39.35 14.92 -0.72
C SER A 661 39.21 13.40 -0.82
N CYS A 662 37.96 12.93 -1.21
CA CYS A 662 37.68 11.51 -1.39
C CYS A 662 38.50 10.94 -2.56
N GLU A 663 38.50 11.63 -3.70
CA GLU A 663 39.27 11.22 -4.89
C GLU A 663 40.79 11.26 -4.65
N GLY A 664 41.29 12.23 -3.88
CA GLY A 664 42.71 12.35 -3.50
C GLY A 664 43.23 11.19 -2.64
N ASP A 665 42.37 10.57 -1.86
CA ASP A 665 42.71 9.38 -1.07
C ASP A 665 43.09 8.16 -1.94
N ALA A 666 42.77 8.16 -3.25
CA ALA A 666 43.20 7.13 -4.20
C ALA A 666 44.71 6.92 -4.25
N LEU A 667 45.49 8.01 -4.07
CA LEU A 667 46.93 7.94 -4.06
C LEU A 667 47.52 7.17 -2.86
N LYS A 668 46.70 6.86 -1.88
CA LYS A 668 47.11 6.05 -0.71
C LYS A 668 46.97 4.54 -0.95
N ALA A 669 46.49 4.13 -2.12
CA ALA A 669 46.43 2.74 -2.50
C ALA A 669 47.84 2.19 -2.75
N GLN A 670 48.05 0.91 -2.43
CA GLN A 670 49.30 0.23 -2.62
C GLN A 670 49.75 0.28 -4.10
N GLY A 671 50.96 0.77 -4.37
CA GLY A 671 51.53 0.89 -5.70
C GLY A 671 51.27 2.22 -6.40
N TYR A 672 50.53 3.16 -5.76
CA TYR A 672 50.20 4.47 -6.33
C TYR A 672 51.01 5.61 -5.66
N GLU A 673 51.96 5.30 -4.76
CA GLU A 673 52.68 6.27 -3.94
C GLU A 673 53.54 7.26 -4.76
N LYS A 674 53.89 6.89 -6.01
CA LYS A 674 54.68 7.71 -6.93
C LYS A 674 53.86 8.63 -7.83
N ILE A 675 52.52 8.49 -7.81
CA ILE A 675 51.63 9.28 -8.65
C ILE A 675 51.45 10.66 -8.02
N LYS A 676 51.60 11.71 -8.83
CA LYS A 676 51.54 13.10 -8.35
C LYS A 676 50.11 13.66 -8.31
N HIS A 677 49.29 13.26 -9.27
CA HIS A 677 47.92 13.79 -9.41
C HIS A 677 46.91 12.67 -9.37
N PHE A 678 45.93 12.77 -8.45
CA PHE A 678 44.87 11.77 -8.34
C PHE A 678 44.03 11.65 -9.62
N SER A 679 43.93 12.73 -10.42
CA SER A 679 43.26 12.74 -11.71
C SER A 679 43.85 11.77 -12.74
N ASP A 680 45.07 11.33 -12.54
CA ASP A 680 45.73 10.32 -13.38
C ASP A 680 45.16 8.90 -13.12
N VAL A 681 44.58 8.69 -11.94
CA VAL A 681 44.01 7.41 -11.49
C VAL A 681 42.50 7.47 -11.45
N VAL A 682 41.93 8.53 -10.85
CA VAL A 682 40.48 8.72 -10.69
C VAL A 682 39.97 9.75 -11.71
N THR A 683 39.27 9.27 -12.73
CA THR A 683 38.67 10.11 -13.76
C THR A 683 37.29 10.61 -13.34
N PRO A 684 36.69 11.58 -14.05
CA PRO A 684 35.31 12.02 -13.79
C PRO A 684 34.24 10.92 -13.91
N ARG A 685 34.61 9.73 -14.37
CA ARG A 685 33.73 8.55 -14.49
C ARG A 685 33.59 7.75 -13.20
N PHE A 686 34.20 8.18 -12.11
CA PHE A 686 34.07 7.53 -10.82
C PHE A 686 33.16 8.29 -9.85
N LEU A 687 32.44 7.54 -9.03
CA LEU A 687 31.81 7.95 -7.79
C LEU A 687 32.68 7.44 -6.64
N CYS A 688 32.89 8.25 -5.60
CA CYS A 688 33.71 7.91 -4.45
C CYS A 688 32.84 7.75 -3.19
N THR A 689 33.05 6.65 -2.46
CA THR A 689 32.39 6.35 -1.16
C THR A 689 33.45 5.97 -0.10
N GLY A 690 33.00 5.59 1.09
CA GLY A 690 33.91 5.10 2.15
C GLY A 690 34.48 6.19 3.02
N GLY A 691 35.40 5.79 3.94
CA GLY A 691 36.04 6.63 4.93
C GLY A 691 35.17 6.88 6.17
N THR A 692 35.72 7.67 7.11
CA THR A 692 35.10 7.90 8.43
C THR A 692 34.43 9.27 8.59
N LEU A 693 34.58 10.16 7.61
CA LEU A 693 34.05 11.53 7.66
C LEU A 693 33.12 11.81 6.46
N PRO A 694 32.03 12.52 6.67
CA PRO A 694 31.41 12.90 7.97
C PRO A 694 30.71 11.72 8.68
N TYR A 695 30.60 10.57 8.01
CA TYR A 695 30.04 9.32 8.52
C TYR A 695 31.04 8.17 8.29
N SER A 696 31.07 7.22 9.21
CA SER A 696 31.84 6.00 9.04
C SER A 696 31.10 5.05 8.13
N ASP A 697 31.53 4.99 6.87
CA ASP A 697 30.92 4.12 5.86
C ASP A 697 31.58 2.73 5.85
N PRO A 698 30.82 1.65 5.66
CA PRO A 698 31.39 0.34 5.36
C PRO A 698 32.05 0.34 3.98
N ASN A 699 33.11 -0.45 3.82
CA ASN A 699 33.76 -0.64 2.53
C ASN A 699 33.25 -1.88 1.79
N THR A 700 33.44 -1.87 0.47
CA THR A 700 33.23 -3.05 -0.38
C THR A 700 34.37 -4.05 -0.21
N CYS A 701 34.11 -5.32 -0.50
CA CYS A 701 35.04 -6.42 -0.34
C CYS A 701 35.38 -7.05 -1.70
N LYS A 702 36.50 -7.77 -1.76
CA LYS A 702 36.79 -8.64 -2.89
C LYS A 702 35.62 -9.64 -3.08
N GLY A 703 35.00 -9.62 -4.24
CA GLY A 703 33.79 -10.40 -4.53
C GLY A 703 32.48 -9.59 -4.54
N ASP A 704 32.49 -8.31 -4.12
CA ASP A 704 31.39 -7.36 -4.35
C ASP A 704 31.54 -6.67 -5.72
N SER A 705 32.68 -6.86 -6.38
CA SER A 705 33.02 -6.35 -7.73
C SER A 705 31.90 -6.58 -8.73
N GLY A 706 31.55 -5.55 -9.48
CA GLY A 706 30.47 -5.57 -10.48
C GLY A 706 29.07 -5.41 -9.88
N GLY A 707 28.92 -5.44 -8.56
CA GLY A 707 27.66 -5.18 -7.88
C GLY A 707 27.17 -3.74 -8.06
N PRO A 708 25.87 -3.48 -7.87
CA PRO A 708 25.30 -2.17 -8.03
C PRO A 708 25.55 -1.24 -6.83
N LEU A 709 25.90 0.03 -7.11
CA LEU A 709 25.74 1.13 -6.17
C LEU A 709 24.37 1.76 -6.43
N ILE A 710 23.52 1.80 -5.40
CA ILE A 710 22.08 2.02 -5.54
C ILE A 710 21.66 3.24 -4.72
N ILE A 711 20.80 4.07 -5.28
CA ILE A 711 20.03 5.10 -4.54
C ILE A 711 18.59 4.63 -4.41
N HIS A 712 18.09 4.61 -3.18
CA HIS A 712 16.68 4.39 -2.90
C HIS A 712 15.97 5.73 -2.82
N LYS A 713 15.07 5.99 -3.77
CA LYS A 713 14.33 7.24 -3.84
C LYS A 713 12.90 7.00 -4.33
N LYS A 714 11.92 7.63 -3.67
CA LYS A 714 10.50 7.52 -4.03
C LYS A 714 10.02 6.07 -4.19
N SER A 715 10.39 5.23 -3.21
CA SER A 715 10.07 3.79 -3.17
C SER A 715 10.62 2.98 -4.36
N ARG A 716 11.68 3.47 -5.03
CA ARG A 716 12.37 2.79 -6.12
C ARG A 716 13.88 2.71 -5.87
N PHE A 717 14.45 1.61 -6.29
CA PHE A 717 15.89 1.37 -6.25
C PHE A 717 16.49 1.66 -7.63
N ILE A 718 17.38 2.64 -7.71
CA ILE A 718 17.99 3.12 -8.95
C ILE A 718 19.49 2.90 -8.85
N GLN A 719 20.06 2.18 -9.78
CA GLN A 719 21.50 1.96 -9.85
C GLN A 719 22.17 3.20 -10.46
N VAL A 720 23.12 3.79 -9.73
CA VAL A 720 23.88 4.95 -10.20
C VAL A 720 25.34 4.62 -10.47
N GLY A 721 25.82 3.49 -9.96
CA GLY A 721 27.21 3.06 -10.17
C GLY A 721 27.37 1.55 -10.22
N VAL A 722 28.59 1.12 -10.64
CA VAL A 722 29.08 -0.27 -10.61
C VAL A 722 30.30 -0.32 -9.72
N ILE A 723 30.32 -1.22 -8.74
CA ILE A 723 31.45 -1.41 -7.82
C ILE A 723 32.68 -1.87 -8.61
N SER A 724 33.78 -1.12 -8.51
CA SER A 724 34.99 -1.35 -9.28
C SER A 724 36.20 -1.69 -8.40
N TRP A 725 36.75 -0.73 -7.66
CA TRP A 725 37.98 -0.95 -6.86
C TRP A 725 37.98 -0.14 -5.58
N GLY A 726 38.86 -0.52 -4.63
CA GLY A 726 39.02 0.14 -3.34
C GLY A 726 40.47 0.37 -2.94
N VAL A 727 40.71 1.41 -2.15
CA VAL A 727 42.06 1.81 -1.67
C VAL A 727 42.64 0.81 -0.67
N VAL A 728 41.79 0.24 0.18
CA VAL A 728 42.20 -0.67 1.27
C VAL A 728 41.29 -1.89 1.28
N ASP A 729 41.88 -3.08 1.28
CA ASP A 729 41.14 -4.33 1.45
C ASP A 729 40.88 -4.60 2.95
N VAL A 730 39.86 -4.00 3.49
CA VAL A 730 39.49 -4.11 4.91
C VAL A 730 38.90 -5.48 5.28
N CYS A 731 38.56 -6.30 4.29
CA CYS A 731 37.87 -7.56 4.51
C CYS A 731 38.79 -8.74 4.79
N LYS A 732 40.07 -8.59 4.53
CA LYS A 732 41.11 -9.61 4.86
C LYS A 732 41.39 -9.72 6.34
N GLN A 733 41.06 -8.69 7.14
CA GLN A 733 41.32 -8.64 8.58
C GLN A 733 40.04 -8.30 9.35
N PRO A 734 39.38 -9.26 9.98
CA PRO A 734 38.05 -9.05 10.56
C PRO A 734 37.99 -8.07 11.76
N ASN A 735 39.14 -7.65 12.31
CA ASN A 735 39.22 -6.72 13.45
C ASN A 735 39.94 -5.39 13.12
N ILE A 736 40.08 -5.05 11.84
CA ILE A 736 40.77 -3.81 11.46
C ILE A 736 39.87 -2.59 11.72
N VAL A 737 40.43 -1.58 12.36
CA VAL A 737 39.77 -0.26 12.40
C VAL A 737 39.85 0.35 11.02
N ILE A 738 38.71 0.66 10.42
CA ILE A 738 38.63 1.24 9.08
C ILE A 738 39.41 2.56 9.05
N PRO A 739 40.46 2.69 8.22
CA PRO A 739 41.22 3.92 8.14
C PRO A 739 40.40 5.06 7.53
N PRO A 740 40.63 6.33 7.90
CA PRO A 740 39.90 7.46 7.33
C PRO A 740 39.97 7.58 5.79
N HIS A 741 41.03 7.04 5.19
CA HIS A 741 41.28 7.02 3.75
C HIS A 741 40.84 5.73 3.05
N ALA A 742 40.11 4.83 3.71
CA ALA A 742 39.55 3.66 3.07
C ALA A 742 38.40 4.09 2.16
N ARG A 743 38.71 4.23 0.88
CA ARG A 743 37.75 4.68 -0.15
C ARG A 743 37.48 3.56 -1.13
N ASP A 744 36.25 3.59 -1.66
CA ASP A 744 35.80 2.72 -2.75
C ASP A 744 35.39 3.57 -3.93
N PHE A 745 35.74 3.12 -5.13
CA PHE A 745 35.45 3.80 -6.39
C PHE A 745 34.51 2.95 -7.23
N HIS A 746 33.49 3.62 -7.80
CA HIS A 746 32.42 2.98 -8.55
C HIS A 746 32.26 3.69 -9.89
N ILE A 747 32.05 2.95 -10.97
CA ILE A 747 31.81 3.54 -12.30
C ILE A 747 30.49 4.28 -12.29
N ASN A 748 30.50 5.58 -12.60
CA ASN A 748 29.32 6.45 -12.68
C ASN A 748 28.54 6.18 -13.98
N LEU A 749 27.32 5.64 -13.86
CA LEU A 749 26.49 5.27 -15.01
C LEU A 749 26.10 6.49 -15.88
N PHE A 750 25.98 7.68 -15.32
CA PHE A 750 25.70 8.89 -16.10
C PHE A 750 26.81 9.24 -17.10
N LYS A 751 28.03 8.79 -16.84
CA LYS A 751 29.18 9.05 -17.70
C LYS A 751 29.45 7.94 -18.74
N ILE A 752 28.65 6.86 -18.70
CA ILE A 752 28.76 5.68 -19.58
C ILE A 752 27.53 5.50 -20.47
N LEU A 753 26.55 6.39 -20.37
CA LEU A 753 25.26 6.28 -21.08
C LEU A 753 25.36 6.08 -22.59
N PRO A 754 26.25 6.73 -23.36
CA PRO A 754 26.30 6.51 -24.80
C PRO A 754 26.54 5.04 -25.16
N TRP A 755 27.44 4.38 -24.43
CA TRP A 755 27.73 2.97 -24.63
C TRP A 755 26.57 2.07 -24.15
N LEU A 756 25.94 2.38 -23.02
CA LEU A 756 24.75 1.64 -22.54
C LEU A 756 23.61 1.71 -23.54
N ARG A 757 23.32 2.91 -24.08
CA ARG A 757 22.28 3.10 -25.12
C ARG A 757 22.55 2.27 -26.36
N GLU A 758 23.81 2.25 -26.83
CA GLU A 758 24.19 1.47 -27.99
C GLU A 758 23.96 -0.02 -27.80
N LYS A 759 24.40 -0.56 -26.64
CA LYS A 759 24.35 -2.01 -26.37
C LYS A 759 22.96 -2.51 -25.96
N LEU A 760 22.11 -1.65 -25.40
CA LEU A 760 20.77 -1.97 -24.91
C LEU A 760 19.66 -1.42 -25.81
N LYS A 761 19.99 -0.98 -27.03
CA LYS A 761 19.03 -0.36 -27.98
C LYS A 761 17.86 -1.24 -28.38
N ASP A 762 18.07 -2.57 -28.37
CA ASP A 762 17.08 -3.58 -28.75
C ASP A 762 16.25 -4.05 -27.53
N GLU A 763 16.52 -3.52 -26.35
CA GLU A 763 15.77 -3.79 -25.12
C GLU A 763 14.75 -2.68 -24.88
N ASP A 764 13.63 -3.02 -24.28
CA ASP A 764 12.51 -2.09 -24.00
C ASP A 764 12.84 -1.19 -22.79
N LEU A 765 13.87 -0.35 -22.93
CA LEU A 765 14.37 0.52 -21.85
C LEU A 765 14.13 2.02 -22.08
N ASP A 766 13.69 2.44 -23.24
CA ASP A 766 13.33 3.83 -23.61
C ASP A 766 14.28 4.88 -22.99
N PHE A 767 15.53 4.94 -23.46
CA PHE A 767 16.49 5.94 -23.00
C PHE A 767 16.09 7.36 -23.42
N LEU A 768 16.22 8.33 -22.49
CA LEU A 768 15.92 9.76 -22.71
C LEU A 768 16.86 10.41 -23.71
#